data_45d8aec3ae3105726305591009a604d6
#
_entry.id   45d8aec3ae3105726305591009a604d6
#
_cell.length_a   1.000
_cell.length_b   1.000
_cell.length_c   1.000
_cell.angle_alpha   90.00
_cell.angle_beta   90.00
_cell.angle_gamma   90.00
#
_symmetry.space_group_name_H-M   'P 1'
#
loop_
_entity.id
_entity.type
_entity.pdbx_description
1 polymer ?
#
loop_
_entity_poly.entity_id
_entity_poly.type
_entity_poly.pdbx_seq_one_letter_code
_entity_poly.pdbx_strand_id
1 'polypeptide(L)'
;MKKELITAIAEGDFSAILNITSQLTDSERYETIAAIRVLDPYSEKDFPIKDIDKKDTYRHKDKVFQALNYALITMVREESDIAKVMINKENYYGEIYQVTPYVILGSYYFEPVIKYFTQFPPDYYIKEVLKERYNKEINGLSFGFQWYFYKKGWIPFDEEHFVKNLLEVSMFNRYVTADVNFLLQNPEAIEKVLLQLYRIETKVLDLSKWKSDNTLRKTNDLGSAKVTTYWDDVFELLVHYGYQIPRSFVGQLLESLLNQWKKPHLDWHCRLLKWLAPTQEELLAHQQTLFAVLGTGVGSVVKTVMEYIVTIANAPQFDFEGFHVQFPLAFTVEKQPKALLQGVEILAKEFKKHPPTDVSYREQLAVLFTQPDVKLQEAVAELLTTYFNQEGLPEVIAPYRDYLKGKAQDLLATLSPSESSAPSDLSDRSASSENSQTACAARSACAARTLTPIPCSLTPENLLFLIGDCIREKTAATIDVFFDALVRLQDQIPADYAEQVKPYLKQLLAREWFVGTMPLLYLFLDSWSNQSPTPLVYDTDKEWKEIQKLYKEDKYTQADKLDKPRVIHIGANQAKETFPYLFNKIARTLQKLKEKDTLPFLSTPTHEPFYIEAEVLVDKLLQYEAQGKAPDLDDLIVACNRLLFWEVSTAAKEKAQQLKGDYAPAIQYYLGVTDKIQLNEALLPLWTQISRLKHPDEEFKVFENTQAKNILSVVKPFYIRYGWEKRTYAKGEVSEEFTYHCNHYYKYKNKKSHPALYNYYNANEGERTSAQEAEYKLSLNPHYPDAILCAYIALWATMNEADQVRDMTLPLEAVLRYNLRVRHSGWLYIGACLLFEKRPSRDLAYEYVCQAIARGEDLTHLKTYLARVLAWDYLPIPRFIEFLDRPNPPAVKAFGKEVVELYLEEVKKQDKLPRNHKKLAQLVNQSFS
;
A
#
# COMPACT_ATOMS: atom_id res chain seq x y z
N MET A 1 -16.39 -32.26 43.68
CA MET A 1 -16.15 -30.94 43.05
C MET A 1 -14.96 -30.90 42.08
N LYS A 2 -13.68 -31.07 42.48
CA LYS A 2 -12.53 -31.00 41.53
C LYS A 2 -12.62 -32.03 40.38
N LYS A 3 -13.00 -33.27 40.65
CA LYS A 3 -13.20 -34.29 39.61
C LYS A 3 -14.35 -33.95 38.66
N GLU A 4 -15.44 -33.48 39.20
CA GLU A 4 -16.63 -33.10 38.42
C GLU A 4 -16.33 -31.91 37.51
N LEU A 5 -15.55 -30.92 37.99
CA LEU A 5 -15.11 -29.79 37.16
C LEU A 5 -14.19 -30.24 36.03
N ILE A 6 -13.22 -31.12 36.29
CA ILE A 6 -12.32 -31.67 35.26
C ILE A 6 -13.13 -32.46 34.20
N THR A 7 -14.14 -33.23 34.62
CA THR A 7 -15.04 -33.92 33.70
C THR A 7 -15.84 -32.95 32.86
N ALA A 8 -16.43 -31.92 33.47
CA ALA A 8 -17.16 -30.89 32.76
C ALA A 8 -16.26 -30.13 31.73
N ILE A 9 -14.99 -29.89 32.06
CA ILE A 9 -14.00 -29.31 31.17
C ILE A 9 -13.70 -30.27 30.02
N ALA A 10 -13.48 -31.56 30.29
CA ALA A 10 -13.23 -32.58 29.26
C ALA A 10 -14.39 -32.73 28.27
N GLU A 11 -15.61 -32.66 28.78
CA GLU A 11 -16.85 -32.72 27.97
C GLU A 11 -17.20 -31.40 27.30
N GLY A 12 -16.58 -30.31 27.71
CA GLY A 12 -16.87 -28.95 27.28
C GLY A 12 -18.30 -28.51 27.61
N ASP A 13 -18.76 -28.89 28.83
CA ASP A 13 -20.05 -28.48 29.37
C ASP A 13 -19.93 -27.16 30.15
N PHE A 14 -20.16 -26.07 29.48
CA PHE A 14 -20.07 -24.71 30.04
C PHE A 14 -21.11 -24.45 31.14
N SER A 15 -22.28 -25.10 31.05
CA SER A 15 -23.31 -24.93 32.08
C SER A 15 -22.95 -25.63 33.38
N ALA A 16 -22.43 -26.85 33.28
CA ALA A 16 -21.90 -27.57 34.46
C ALA A 16 -20.70 -26.83 35.06
N ILE A 17 -19.78 -26.32 34.22
CA ILE A 17 -18.63 -25.52 34.69
C ILE A 17 -19.11 -24.31 35.50
N LEU A 18 -20.05 -23.52 34.97
CA LEU A 18 -20.57 -22.34 35.68
C LEU A 18 -21.26 -22.73 37.02
N ASN A 19 -22.07 -23.77 37.00
CA ASN A 19 -22.75 -24.24 38.19
C ASN A 19 -21.76 -24.64 39.27
N ILE A 20 -20.70 -25.37 38.93
CA ILE A 20 -19.68 -25.79 39.87
C ILE A 20 -18.89 -24.59 40.38
N THR A 21 -18.39 -23.74 39.49
CA THR A 21 -17.53 -22.61 39.88
C THR A 21 -18.25 -21.52 40.65
N SER A 22 -19.56 -21.35 40.42
CA SER A 22 -20.39 -20.37 41.14
C SER A 22 -20.64 -20.72 42.60
N GLN A 23 -20.51 -22.00 42.98
CA GLN A 23 -20.74 -22.50 44.34
C GLN A 23 -19.48 -22.55 45.19
N LEU A 24 -18.30 -22.31 44.61
CA LEU A 24 -17.03 -22.34 45.33
C LEU A 24 -16.88 -21.15 46.29
N THR A 25 -16.48 -21.44 47.53
CA THR A 25 -15.98 -20.43 48.45
C THR A 25 -14.65 -19.85 47.95
N ASP A 26 -14.23 -18.71 48.46
CA ASP A 26 -12.96 -18.09 48.04
C ASP A 26 -11.74 -19.00 48.24
N SER A 27 -11.68 -19.75 49.33
CA SER A 27 -10.58 -20.70 49.57
C SER A 27 -10.59 -21.84 48.56
N GLU A 28 -11.76 -22.43 48.29
CA GLU A 28 -11.90 -23.52 47.32
C GLU A 28 -11.66 -23.05 45.89
N ARG A 29 -12.02 -21.80 45.59
CA ARG A 29 -11.81 -21.16 44.32
C ARG A 29 -10.31 -21.02 44.03
N TYR A 30 -9.51 -20.48 44.95
CA TYR A 30 -8.06 -20.34 44.80
C TYR A 30 -7.34 -21.70 44.71
N GLU A 31 -7.72 -22.66 45.48
CA GLU A 31 -7.19 -24.04 45.37
C GLU A 31 -7.55 -24.67 44.02
N THR A 32 -8.76 -24.38 43.48
CA THR A 32 -9.23 -24.90 42.21
C THR A 32 -8.49 -24.23 41.05
N ILE A 33 -8.30 -22.91 41.11
CA ILE A 33 -7.48 -22.18 40.11
C ILE A 33 -6.07 -22.77 40.05
N ALA A 34 -5.42 -22.98 41.23
CA ALA A 34 -4.09 -23.56 41.29
C ALA A 34 -4.04 -24.99 40.69
N ALA A 35 -5.07 -25.76 40.87
CA ALA A 35 -5.15 -27.13 40.37
C ALA A 35 -5.40 -27.21 38.84
N ILE A 36 -6.27 -26.35 38.29
CA ILE A 36 -6.62 -26.45 36.87
C ILE A 36 -5.70 -25.66 35.95
N ARG A 37 -5.02 -24.62 36.46
CA ARG A 37 -4.09 -23.82 35.63
C ARG A 37 -2.85 -24.62 35.18
N VAL A 38 -2.52 -25.72 35.85
CA VAL A 38 -1.39 -26.60 35.49
C VAL A 38 -1.76 -27.66 34.45
N LEU A 39 -3.06 -27.87 34.20
CA LEU A 39 -3.54 -28.86 33.22
C LEU A 39 -3.23 -28.37 31.79
N ASP A 40 -2.79 -29.29 30.94
CA ASP A 40 -2.58 -29.03 29.55
C ASP A 40 -3.77 -29.57 28.71
N PRO A 41 -4.57 -28.67 28.06
CA PRO A 41 -5.73 -29.08 27.29
C PRO A 41 -5.40 -29.92 26.05
N TYR A 42 -4.13 -29.92 25.65
CA TYR A 42 -3.65 -30.71 24.49
C TYR A 42 -3.00 -32.03 24.90
N SER A 43 -2.80 -32.25 26.19
CA SER A 43 -2.18 -33.45 26.77
C SER A 43 -3.22 -34.56 26.96
N GLU A 44 -2.98 -35.72 26.34
CA GLU A 44 -3.80 -36.93 26.55
C GLU A 44 -3.67 -37.53 28.00
N LYS A 45 -2.66 -37.10 28.73
CA LYS A 45 -2.49 -37.47 30.18
C LYS A 45 -3.51 -36.76 31.04
N ASP A 46 -3.73 -35.43 30.74
CA ASP A 46 -4.66 -34.61 31.53
C ASP A 46 -6.09 -34.76 31.06
N PHE A 47 -6.28 -34.90 29.73
CA PHE A 47 -7.58 -35.08 29.07
C PHE A 47 -7.53 -36.25 28.05
N PRO A 48 -7.75 -37.51 28.53
CA PRO A 48 -7.70 -38.68 27.68
C PRO A 48 -8.77 -38.67 26.59
N ILE A 49 -8.33 -38.86 25.34
CA ILE A 49 -9.23 -38.98 24.21
C ILE A 49 -9.67 -40.43 24.07
N LYS A 50 -10.95 -40.72 24.35
CA LYS A 50 -11.54 -42.04 24.15
C LYS A 50 -12.51 -41.98 22.96
N ASP A 51 -12.35 -42.92 22.02
CA ASP A 51 -13.30 -43.21 20.93
C ASP A 51 -13.62 -42.04 19.96
N ILE A 52 -12.67 -41.14 19.72
CA ILE A 52 -12.84 -40.04 18.76
C ILE A 52 -12.03 -40.34 17.49
N ASP A 53 -12.67 -40.17 16.30
CA ASP A 53 -11.99 -40.26 15.02
C ASP A 53 -10.83 -39.26 14.93
N LYS A 54 -9.71 -39.65 14.31
CA LYS A 54 -8.52 -38.79 14.18
C LYS A 54 -8.80 -37.43 13.56
N LYS A 55 -9.82 -37.29 12.73
CA LYS A 55 -10.27 -36.03 12.18
C LYS A 55 -10.93 -35.08 13.18
N ASP A 56 -11.54 -35.63 14.21
CA ASP A 56 -12.23 -34.84 15.24
C ASP A 56 -11.40 -34.58 16.50
N THR A 57 -10.20 -35.19 16.58
CA THR A 57 -9.28 -34.99 17.70
C THR A 57 -8.90 -33.52 17.88
N TYR A 58 -8.71 -32.77 16.80
CA TYR A 58 -8.40 -31.34 16.87
C TYR A 58 -9.57 -30.53 17.47
N ARG A 59 -10.78 -30.77 16.98
CA ARG A 59 -11.99 -30.10 17.49
C ARG A 59 -12.24 -30.41 18.96
N HIS A 60 -11.98 -31.63 19.38
CA HIS A 60 -12.11 -32.01 20.78
C HIS A 60 -11.09 -31.29 21.66
N LYS A 61 -9.82 -31.26 21.27
CA LYS A 61 -8.74 -30.56 21.99
C LYS A 61 -9.02 -29.07 22.10
N ASP A 62 -9.48 -28.45 21.01
CA ASP A 62 -9.88 -27.04 20.99
C ASP A 62 -11.07 -26.79 21.93
N LYS A 63 -12.09 -27.68 21.97
CA LYS A 63 -13.22 -27.60 22.87
C LYS A 63 -12.79 -27.68 24.34
N VAL A 64 -11.89 -28.61 24.68
CA VAL A 64 -11.31 -28.73 26.02
C VAL A 64 -10.52 -27.48 26.42
N PHE A 65 -9.70 -26.97 25.50
CA PHE A 65 -8.97 -25.73 25.70
C PHE A 65 -9.89 -24.55 26.07
N GLN A 66 -10.96 -24.41 25.35
CA GLN A 66 -11.94 -23.36 25.57
C GLN A 66 -12.72 -23.55 26.88
N ALA A 67 -13.10 -24.76 27.19
CA ALA A 67 -13.75 -25.08 28.45
C ALA A 67 -12.84 -24.83 29.69
N LEU A 68 -11.55 -25.12 29.58
CA LEU A 68 -10.56 -24.81 30.60
C LEU A 68 -10.44 -23.29 30.85
N ASN A 69 -10.38 -22.53 29.75
CA ASN A 69 -10.33 -21.07 29.83
C ASN A 69 -11.62 -20.50 30.45
N TYR A 70 -12.76 -21.01 30.07
CA TYR A 70 -14.04 -20.62 30.65
C TYR A 70 -14.09 -20.94 32.16
N ALA A 71 -13.62 -22.11 32.56
CA ALA A 71 -13.55 -22.49 33.98
C ALA A 71 -12.67 -21.51 34.78
N LEU A 72 -11.52 -21.12 34.25
CA LEU A 72 -10.66 -20.13 34.89
C LEU A 72 -11.35 -18.77 35.06
N ILE A 73 -12.07 -18.31 33.99
CA ILE A 73 -12.74 -17.01 33.99
C ILE A 73 -13.92 -17.00 34.97
N THR A 74 -14.72 -18.05 34.99
CA THR A 74 -15.86 -18.11 35.91
C THR A 74 -15.46 -18.12 37.40
N MET A 75 -14.18 -18.24 37.69
CA MET A 75 -13.61 -18.09 39.04
C MET A 75 -13.07 -16.70 39.37
N VAL A 76 -13.04 -15.76 38.40
CA VAL A 76 -12.67 -14.36 38.64
C VAL A 76 -13.84 -13.64 39.31
N ARG A 77 -13.59 -12.95 40.44
CA ARG A 77 -14.58 -12.17 41.19
C ARG A 77 -14.15 -10.71 41.36
N GLU A 78 -12.86 -10.45 41.33
CA GLU A 78 -12.26 -9.14 41.50
C GLU A 78 -11.00 -8.99 40.63
N GLU A 79 -10.51 -7.76 40.43
CA GLU A 79 -9.33 -7.46 39.64
C GLU A 79 -8.09 -8.25 40.04
N SER A 80 -7.91 -8.47 41.35
CA SER A 80 -6.77 -9.23 41.91
C SER A 80 -6.74 -10.71 41.46
N ASP A 81 -7.90 -11.25 41.07
CA ASP A 81 -8.01 -12.63 40.60
C ASP A 81 -7.49 -12.81 39.19
N ILE A 82 -7.51 -11.74 38.37
CA ILE A 82 -7.07 -11.78 36.98
C ILE A 82 -5.64 -12.32 36.87
N ALA A 83 -4.73 -11.80 37.70
CA ALA A 83 -3.34 -12.24 37.69
C ALA A 83 -3.19 -13.72 38.11
N LYS A 84 -4.10 -14.24 38.92
CA LYS A 84 -4.09 -15.63 39.37
C LYS A 84 -4.53 -16.61 38.30
N VAL A 85 -5.47 -16.19 37.40
CA VAL A 85 -5.96 -17.02 36.31
C VAL A 85 -5.16 -16.87 35.02
N MET A 86 -4.33 -15.82 34.91
CA MET A 86 -3.46 -15.63 33.76
C MET A 86 -2.36 -16.68 33.70
N ILE A 87 -2.23 -17.40 32.61
CA ILE A 87 -1.22 -18.43 32.37
C ILE A 87 -0.66 -18.31 30.95
N ASN A 88 0.64 -18.59 30.82
CA ASN A 88 1.24 -18.80 29.50
C ASN A 88 1.09 -20.28 29.14
N LYS A 89 0.53 -20.57 28.01
CA LYS A 89 0.37 -21.92 27.44
C LYS A 89 0.96 -21.98 26.06
N GLU A 90 1.44 -23.15 25.68
CA GLU A 90 1.87 -23.46 24.33
C GLU A 90 0.68 -24.03 23.55
N ASN A 91 0.40 -23.52 22.36
CA ASN A 91 -0.67 -24.05 21.52
C ASN A 91 -0.19 -25.30 20.74
N TYR A 92 -1.11 -25.94 19.99
CA TYR A 92 -0.81 -27.11 19.18
C TYR A 92 0.33 -26.86 18.15
N TYR A 93 0.61 -25.63 17.80
CA TYR A 93 1.66 -25.22 16.84
C TYR A 93 2.99 -24.84 17.51
N GLY A 94 3.12 -24.98 18.82
CA GLY A 94 4.33 -24.62 19.56
C GLY A 94 4.44 -23.11 19.86
N GLU A 95 3.38 -22.34 19.63
CA GLU A 95 3.36 -20.91 19.96
C GLU A 95 2.93 -20.70 21.40
N ILE A 96 3.71 -19.90 22.12
CA ILE A 96 3.37 -19.50 23.49
C ILE A 96 2.33 -18.38 23.43
N TYR A 97 1.17 -18.62 23.97
CA TYR A 97 0.11 -17.62 24.11
C TYR A 97 -0.28 -17.45 25.56
N GLN A 98 -0.70 -16.22 25.89
CA GLN A 98 -1.17 -15.91 27.24
C GLN A 98 -2.69 -16.18 27.30
N VAL A 99 -3.10 -17.09 28.16
CA VAL A 99 -4.51 -17.24 28.53
C VAL A 99 -4.89 -16.04 29.36
N THR A 100 -5.63 -15.13 28.77
CA THR A 100 -6.20 -13.98 29.45
C THR A 100 -7.72 -14.14 29.51
N PRO A 101 -8.38 -13.56 30.52
CA PRO A 101 -9.83 -13.49 30.53
C PRO A 101 -10.46 -12.93 29.26
N TYR A 102 -9.66 -12.19 28.46
CA TYR A 102 -10.09 -11.50 27.23
C TYR A 102 -10.22 -12.42 26.01
N VAL A 103 -9.56 -13.57 25.98
CA VAL A 103 -9.58 -14.51 24.84
C VAL A 103 -10.98 -15.04 24.58
N ILE A 104 -11.80 -15.17 25.61
CA ILE A 104 -13.16 -15.71 25.52
C ILE A 104 -14.17 -14.71 24.96
N LEU A 105 -13.94 -13.41 25.13
CA LEU A 105 -14.86 -12.38 24.64
C LEU A 105 -14.78 -12.17 23.11
N GLY A 106 -13.90 -12.89 22.44
CA GLY A 106 -13.70 -12.76 20.99
C GLY A 106 -14.51 -13.73 20.14
N SER A 107 -15.16 -14.76 20.70
CA SER A 107 -15.74 -15.79 19.83
C SER A 107 -16.89 -16.60 20.42
N TYR A 108 -16.94 -17.85 20.26
CA TYR A 108 -17.96 -18.90 20.36
C TYR A 108 -18.81 -19.00 21.64
N TYR A 109 -18.63 -18.17 22.69
CA TYR A 109 -19.19 -18.41 24.02
C TYR A 109 -20.04 -17.27 24.57
N PHE A 110 -20.69 -16.54 23.69
CA PHE A 110 -21.51 -15.39 24.09
C PHE A 110 -22.49 -15.76 25.20
N GLU A 111 -23.35 -16.76 24.98
CA GLU A 111 -24.39 -17.13 25.97
C GLU A 111 -23.81 -17.62 27.31
N PRO A 112 -22.81 -18.52 27.36
CA PRO A 112 -22.21 -18.92 28.64
C PRO A 112 -21.60 -17.75 29.41
N VAL A 113 -20.88 -16.85 28.72
CA VAL A 113 -20.26 -15.68 29.36
C VAL A 113 -21.30 -14.68 29.84
N ILE A 114 -22.39 -14.47 29.09
CA ILE A 114 -23.50 -13.61 29.53
C ILE A 114 -24.19 -14.19 30.78
N LYS A 115 -24.39 -15.52 30.86
CA LYS A 115 -24.89 -16.18 32.09
C LYS A 115 -23.99 -15.94 33.28
N TYR A 116 -22.65 -16.05 33.07
CA TYR A 116 -21.68 -15.75 34.13
C TYR A 116 -21.77 -14.27 34.55
N PHE A 117 -21.75 -13.32 33.64
CA PHE A 117 -21.84 -11.89 33.95
C PHE A 117 -23.19 -11.48 34.60
N THR A 118 -24.24 -12.22 34.34
CA THR A 118 -25.54 -12.00 34.99
C THR A 118 -25.48 -12.40 36.48
N GLN A 119 -24.72 -13.45 36.82
CA GLN A 119 -24.52 -13.88 38.21
C GLN A 119 -23.47 -13.04 38.96
N PHE A 120 -22.44 -12.63 38.24
CA PHE A 120 -21.28 -11.90 38.79
C PHE A 120 -21.01 -10.68 37.89
N PRO A 121 -21.66 -9.54 38.18
CA PRO A 121 -21.46 -8.31 37.39
C PRO A 121 -19.98 -7.93 37.34
N PRO A 122 -19.42 -7.71 36.14
CA PRO A 122 -17.96 -7.63 35.98
C PRO A 122 -17.46 -6.17 35.97
N ASP A 123 -17.73 -5.37 36.97
CA ASP A 123 -17.29 -3.95 37.03
C ASP A 123 -15.78 -3.81 36.85
N TYR A 124 -14.97 -4.66 37.49
CA TYR A 124 -13.52 -4.69 37.33
C TYR A 124 -13.12 -5.08 35.92
N TYR A 125 -13.88 -5.98 35.29
CA TYR A 125 -13.60 -6.54 33.99
C TYR A 125 -13.88 -5.52 32.87
N ILE A 126 -14.96 -4.79 32.99
CA ILE A 126 -15.34 -3.73 32.04
C ILE A 126 -14.30 -2.63 32.03
N LYS A 127 -13.79 -2.23 33.20
CA LYS A 127 -12.72 -1.26 33.35
C LYS A 127 -11.44 -1.71 32.63
N GLU A 128 -11.04 -2.97 32.79
CA GLU A 128 -9.86 -3.52 32.12
C GLU A 128 -10.07 -3.71 30.61
N VAL A 129 -11.22 -4.23 30.19
CA VAL A 129 -11.56 -4.41 28.78
C VAL A 129 -11.59 -3.09 28.03
N LEU A 130 -12.16 -2.04 28.62
CA LEU A 130 -12.17 -0.71 28.03
C LEU A 130 -10.76 -0.12 27.93
N LYS A 131 -9.89 -0.31 28.95
CA LYS A 131 -8.51 0.19 28.94
C LYS A 131 -7.66 -0.41 27.83
N GLU A 132 -7.69 -1.72 27.63
CA GLU A 132 -6.79 -2.40 26.69
C GLU A 132 -7.27 -2.37 25.24
N ARG A 133 -8.59 -2.27 25.00
CA ARG A 133 -9.18 -2.53 23.68
C ARG A 133 -9.72 -1.33 22.95
N TYR A 134 -10.04 -0.24 23.61
CA TYR A 134 -10.34 1.02 22.96
C TYR A 134 -9.12 1.61 22.21
N ASN A 135 -7.90 1.18 22.56
CA ASN A 135 -6.65 1.68 22.00
C ASN A 135 -5.93 0.68 21.08
N LYS A 136 -6.41 -0.57 20.96
CA LYS A 136 -5.85 -1.53 19.99
C LYS A 136 -6.89 -1.81 18.92
N GLU A 137 -6.59 -1.31 17.73
CA GLU A 137 -7.34 -1.70 16.54
C GLU A 137 -7.54 -3.24 16.50
N ILE A 138 -8.82 -3.63 16.39
CA ILE A 138 -9.26 -4.81 15.66
C ILE A 138 -9.38 -6.15 16.41
N ASN A 139 -8.62 -6.47 17.42
CA ASN A 139 -8.85 -7.73 18.14
C ASN A 139 -9.77 -7.55 19.36
N GLY A 140 -10.75 -6.64 19.17
CA GLY A 140 -11.61 -6.19 20.22
C GLY A 140 -12.72 -7.17 20.60
N LEU A 141 -13.40 -6.77 21.64
CA LEU A 141 -14.66 -7.34 22.12
C LEU A 141 -15.64 -7.46 20.93
N SER A 142 -16.24 -8.63 20.73
CA SER A 142 -17.24 -8.79 19.67
C SER A 142 -18.40 -7.81 19.83
N PHE A 143 -19.01 -7.40 18.74
CA PHE A 143 -20.15 -6.47 18.77
C PHE A 143 -21.26 -6.92 19.72
N GLY A 144 -21.57 -8.23 19.78
CA GLY A 144 -22.58 -8.78 20.66
C GLY A 144 -22.34 -8.46 22.15
N PHE A 145 -21.08 -8.57 22.60
CA PHE A 145 -20.71 -8.20 23.99
C PHE A 145 -20.80 -6.70 24.22
N GLN A 146 -20.32 -5.88 23.27
CA GLN A 146 -20.41 -4.43 23.40
C GLN A 146 -21.86 -3.96 23.44
N TRP A 147 -22.71 -4.52 22.59
CA TRP A 147 -24.15 -4.22 22.60
C TRP A 147 -24.79 -4.60 23.91
N TYR A 148 -24.46 -5.78 24.44
CA TYR A 148 -24.94 -6.21 25.76
C TYR A 148 -24.49 -5.25 26.88
N PHE A 149 -23.22 -4.84 26.89
CA PHE A 149 -22.70 -3.91 27.88
C PHE A 149 -23.35 -2.53 27.80
N TYR A 150 -23.58 -2.04 26.58
CA TYR A 150 -24.36 -0.82 26.36
C TYR A 150 -25.80 -0.95 26.92
N LYS A 151 -26.50 -2.02 26.60
CA LYS A 151 -27.87 -2.27 27.09
C LYS A 151 -27.96 -2.40 28.62
N LYS A 152 -26.87 -2.81 29.27
CA LYS A 152 -26.74 -2.81 30.73
C LYS A 152 -26.33 -1.46 31.33
N GLY A 153 -26.02 -0.47 30.50
CA GLY A 153 -25.55 0.85 30.95
C GLY A 153 -24.10 0.84 31.47
N TRP A 154 -23.33 -0.21 31.17
CA TRP A 154 -21.95 -0.35 31.62
C TRP A 154 -20.97 0.43 30.74
N ILE A 155 -21.30 0.63 29.48
CA ILE A 155 -20.52 1.46 28.55
C ILE A 155 -21.43 2.50 27.86
N PRO A 156 -20.91 3.69 27.52
CA PRO A 156 -21.65 4.66 26.74
C PRO A 156 -21.81 4.20 25.28
N PHE A 157 -22.80 4.77 24.58
CA PHE A 157 -22.95 4.55 23.15
C PHE A 157 -22.03 5.52 22.39
N ASP A 158 -21.15 4.96 21.56
CA ASP A 158 -20.31 5.67 20.62
C ASP A 158 -20.63 5.14 19.22
N GLU A 159 -21.31 5.95 18.40
CA GLU A 159 -21.83 5.57 17.09
C GLU A 159 -20.70 5.07 16.17
N GLU A 160 -19.59 5.83 16.06
CA GLU A 160 -18.49 5.49 15.18
C GLU A 160 -17.83 4.17 15.56
N HIS A 161 -17.56 4.01 16.87
CA HIS A 161 -16.97 2.78 17.39
C HIS A 161 -17.89 1.57 17.17
N PHE A 162 -19.19 1.69 17.45
CA PHE A 162 -20.15 0.59 17.29
C PHE A 162 -20.33 0.21 15.83
N VAL A 163 -20.42 1.18 14.90
CA VAL A 163 -20.53 0.91 13.45
C VAL A 163 -19.25 0.24 12.93
N LYS A 164 -18.08 0.75 13.27
CA LYS A 164 -16.80 0.12 12.88
C LYS A 164 -16.70 -1.29 13.44
N ASN A 165 -17.02 -1.49 14.70
CA ASN A 165 -16.93 -2.82 15.31
C ASN A 165 -17.92 -3.81 14.66
N LEU A 166 -19.16 -3.40 14.41
CA LEU A 166 -20.12 -4.25 13.74
C LEU A 166 -19.66 -4.66 12.33
N LEU A 167 -19.20 -3.69 11.52
CA LEU A 167 -18.92 -3.90 10.11
C LEU A 167 -17.51 -4.44 9.82
N GLU A 168 -16.55 -4.22 10.71
CA GLU A 168 -15.16 -4.65 10.53
C GLU A 168 -14.83 -5.96 11.25
N VAL A 169 -15.61 -6.31 12.29
CA VAL A 169 -15.40 -7.50 13.10
C VAL A 169 -16.69 -8.33 13.07
N SER A 170 -16.59 -9.58 12.64
CA SER A 170 -17.74 -10.52 12.69
C SER A 170 -18.29 -10.61 14.12
N MET A 171 -19.60 -10.56 14.28
CA MET A 171 -20.26 -10.66 15.60
C MET A 171 -19.99 -12.00 16.29
N PHE A 172 -20.01 -13.11 15.50
CA PHE A 172 -19.96 -14.48 16.01
C PHE A 172 -19.05 -15.41 15.18
N ASN A 173 -17.90 -14.93 14.74
CA ASN A 173 -16.92 -15.80 14.12
C ASN A 173 -17.41 -16.67 12.95
N ARG A 174 -17.94 -16.08 11.88
CA ARG A 174 -18.17 -16.75 10.59
C ARG A 174 -19.56 -17.32 10.29
N TYR A 175 -20.53 -17.12 11.14
CA TYR A 175 -21.89 -17.64 10.88
C TYR A 175 -22.88 -16.49 10.64
N VAL A 176 -23.12 -16.17 9.37
CA VAL A 176 -24.07 -15.12 8.94
C VAL A 176 -25.44 -15.29 9.60
N THR A 177 -25.93 -16.53 9.72
CA THR A 177 -27.23 -16.81 10.36
C THR A 177 -27.27 -16.45 11.84
N ALA A 178 -26.15 -16.63 12.57
CA ALA A 178 -26.07 -16.24 13.98
C ALA A 178 -26.09 -14.71 14.13
N ASP A 179 -25.37 -14.00 13.26
CA ASP A 179 -25.33 -12.55 13.25
C ASP A 179 -26.71 -11.97 12.87
N VAL A 180 -27.38 -12.51 11.86
CA VAL A 180 -28.74 -12.11 11.47
C VAL A 180 -29.75 -12.38 12.58
N ASN A 181 -29.73 -13.54 13.24
CA ASN A 181 -30.59 -13.84 14.36
C ASN A 181 -30.38 -12.86 15.53
N PHE A 182 -29.14 -12.51 15.83
CA PHE A 182 -28.83 -11.52 16.85
C PHE A 182 -29.42 -10.14 16.51
N LEU A 183 -29.23 -9.69 15.26
CA LEU A 183 -29.76 -8.41 14.79
C LEU A 183 -31.28 -8.38 14.83
N LEU A 184 -31.95 -9.45 14.40
CA LEU A 184 -33.43 -9.57 14.46
C LEU A 184 -33.98 -9.55 15.91
N GLN A 185 -33.22 -10.12 16.87
CA GLN A 185 -33.55 -10.05 18.29
C GLN A 185 -33.24 -8.66 18.89
N ASN A 186 -32.40 -7.85 18.21
CA ASN A 186 -31.98 -6.53 18.64
C ASN A 186 -32.21 -5.48 17.52
N PRO A 187 -33.46 -5.18 17.10
CA PRO A 187 -33.74 -4.28 15.98
C PRO A 187 -33.18 -2.87 16.19
N GLU A 188 -33.06 -2.42 17.43
CA GLU A 188 -32.42 -1.18 17.77
C GLU A 188 -30.93 -1.13 17.33
N ALA A 189 -30.24 -2.29 17.31
CA ALA A 189 -28.87 -2.37 16.78
C ALA A 189 -28.83 -2.22 15.25
N ILE A 190 -29.87 -2.66 14.54
CA ILE A 190 -29.98 -2.40 13.10
C ILE A 190 -30.13 -0.90 12.86
N GLU A 191 -31.08 -0.26 13.54
CA GLU A 191 -31.39 1.15 13.32
C GLU A 191 -30.28 2.09 13.76
N LYS A 192 -29.71 1.89 14.95
CA LYS A 192 -28.70 2.78 15.53
C LYS A 192 -27.28 2.51 15.04
N VAL A 193 -27.00 1.32 14.50
CA VAL A 193 -25.63 0.93 14.17
C VAL A 193 -25.56 0.49 12.70
N LEU A 194 -26.23 -0.59 12.30
CA LEU A 194 -26.05 -1.12 10.94
C LEU A 194 -26.45 -0.11 9.87
N LEU A 195 -27.60 0.56 10.01
CA LEU A 195 -28.08 1.54 9.05
C LEU A 195 -27.32 2.88 9.10
N GLN A 196 -26.42 3.09 10.07
CA GLN A 196 -25.57 4.30 10.12
C GLN A 196 -24.29 4.17 9.28
N LEU A 197 -24.11 3.05 8.59
CA LEU A 197 -22.95 2.80 7.69
C LEU A 197 -22.72 3.90 6.64
N TYR A 198 -23.75 4.67 6.29
CA TYR A 198 -23.65 5.74 5.29
C TYR A 198 -22.86 6.97 5.77
N ARG A 199 -22.60 7.09 7.08
CA ARG A 199 -21.86 8.21 7.68
C ARG A 199 -20.40 7.89 7.97
N ILE A 200 -20.06 6.61 8.08
CA ILE A 200 -18.80 6.17 8.68
C ILE A 200 -18.05 5.27 7.70
N GLU A 201 -16.83 5.68 7.31
CA GLU A 201 -15.98 4.81 6.48
C GLU A 201 -15.52 3.61 7.30
N THR A 202 -15.78 2.41 6.78
CA THR A 202 -15.44 1.14 7.42
C THR A 202 -14.61 0.24 6.53
N LYS A 203 -13.99 -0.79 7.10
CA LYS A 203 -13.24 -1.83 6.37
C LYS A 203 -14.14 -3.01 5.97
N VAL A 204 -15.39 -2.74 5.64
CA VAL A 204 -16.40 -3.74 5.24
C VAL A 204 -15.85 -4.78 4.26
N LEU A 205 -14.95 -4.37 3.38
CA LEU A 205 -14.39 -5.26 2.36
C LEU A 205 -13.38 -6.27 2.91
N ASP A 206 -12.81 -6.04 4.09
CA ASP A 206 -11.91 -7.02 4.71
C ASP A 206 -12.68 -8.27 5.15
N LEU A 207 -13.96 -8.13 5.47
CA LEU A 207 -14.87 -9.26 5.72
C LEU A 207 -15.28 -10.00 4.45
N SER A 208 -15.16 -9.41 3.28
CA SER A 208 -15.44 -10.05 2.00
C SER A 208 -14.46 -11.16 1.63
N LYS A 209 -13.32 -11.24 2.28
CA LYS A 209 -12.32 -12.32 2.11
C LYS A 209 -12.85 -13.68 2.61
N TRP A 210 -13.88 -13.67 3.43
CA TRP A 210 -14.58 -14.87 3.85
C TRP A 210 -15.49 -15.30 2.71
N LYS A 211 -15.17 -16.45 2.09
CA LYS A 211 -16.06 -17.06 1.11
C LYS A 211 -17.40 -17.24 1.82
N SER A 212 -18.42 -16.53 1.38
CA SER A 212 -19.79 -16.82 1.80
C SER A 212 -19.99 -18.32 1.61
N ASP A 213 -20.43 -19.00 2.63
CA ASP A 213 -20.63 -20.43 2.53
C ASP A 213 -21.78 -20.65 1.52
N ASN A 214 -21.42 -21.06 0.30
CA ASN A 214 -22.40 -21.40 -0.75
C ASN A 214 -23.46 -22.41 -0.27
N THR A 215 -23.19 -23.09 0.85
CA THR A 215 -24.11 -24.00 1.52
C THR A 215 -25.31 -23.26 2.13
N LEU A 216 -25.08 -22.07 2.73
CA LEU A 216 -26.15 -21.24 3.32
C LEU A 216 -27.13 -20.73 2.27
N ARG A 217 -26.67 -20.36 1.09
CA ARG A 217 -27.58 -19.97 -0.01
C ARG A 217 -28.41 -21.13 -0.54
N LYS A 218 -27.83 -22.32 -0.61
CA LYS A 218 -28.55 -23.53 -1.04
C LYS A 218 -29.60 -23.99 -0.03
N THR A 219 -29.36 -23.79 1.27
CA THR A 219 -30.26 -24.19 2.34
C THR A 219 -31.35 -23.16 2.62
N ASN A 220 -31.18 -21.89 2.25
CA ASN A 220 -32.10 -20.80 2.58
C ASN A 220 -32.93 -20.27 1.39
N ASP A 221 -32.94 -20.97 0.26
CA ASP A 221 -33.65 -20.55 -0.98
C ASP A 221 -33.30 -19.13 -1.49
N LEU A 222 -32.21 -18.56 -1.03
CA LEU A 222 -31.67 -17.32 -1.55
C LEU A 222 -31.09 -17.62 -2.93
N GLY A 223 -31.63 -17.01 -3.96
CA GLY A 223 -31.33 -17.29 -5.36
C GLY A 223 -29.85 -17.30 -5.71
N SER A 224 -29.51 -17.88 -6.84
CA SER A 224 -28.12 -18.10 -7.36
C SER A 224 -27.33 -16.84 -7.68
N ALA A 225 -27.72 -15.66 -7.21
CA ALA A 225 -26.97 -14.42 -7.42
C ALA A 225 -25.58 -14.51 -6.80
N LYS A 226 -24.59 -14.09 -7.56
CA LYS A 226 -23.18 -14.15 -7.16
C LYS A 226 -22.95 -13.20 -5.98
N VAL A 227 -22.82 -13.74 -4.76
CA VAL A 227 -22.51 -12.95 -3.57
C VAL A 227 -21.12 -12.39 -3.66
N THR A 228 -20.96 -11.15 -3.28
CA THR A 228 -19.70 -10.43 -3.32
C THR A 228 -19.14 -10.08 -1.96
N THR A 229 -19.99 -9.96 -0.92
CA THR A 229 -19.52 -9.66 0.46
C THR A 229 -20.39 -10.35 1.51
N TYR A 230 -19.84 -10.53 2.71
CA TYR A 230 -20.54 -11.03 3.89
C TYR A 230 -21.78 -10.18 4.23
N TRP A 231 -21.68 -8.87 4.14
CA TRP A 231 -22.76 -7.94 4.48
C TRP A 231 -23.87 -7.91 3.43
N ASP A 232 -23.58 -8.24 2.17
CA ASP A 232 -24.62 -8.45 1.17
C ASP A 232 -25.55 -9.60 1.62
N ASP A 233 -24.98 -10.70 2.15
CA ASP A 233 -25.76 -11.83 2.70
C ASP A 233 -26.53 -11.43 3.96
N VAL A 234 -25.96 -10.62 4.85
CA VAL A 234 -26.66 -10.14 6.05
C VAL A 234 -27.90 -9.32 5.67
N PHE A 235 -27.79 -8.36 4.74
CA PHE A 235 -28.92 -7.55 4.29
C PHE A 235 -30.01 -8.41 3.61
N GLU A 236 -29.61 -9.33 2.72
CA GLU A 236 -30.54 -10.25 2.08
C GLU A 236 -31.29 -11.10 3.10
N LEU A 237 -30.59 -11.69 4.08
CA LEU A 237 -31.23 -12.52 5.11
C LEU A 237 -32.11 -11.71 6.07
N LEU A 238 -31.71 -10.50 6.45
CA LEU A 238 -32.58 -9.63 7.27
C LEU A 238 -33.94 -9.42 6.58
N VAL A 239 -33.94 -9.11 5.29
CA VAL A 239 -35.16 -8.91 4.52
C VAL A 239 -35.92 -10.23 4.33
N HIS A 240 -35.22 -11.33 4.06
CA HIS A 240 -35.83 -12.66 3.93
C HIS A 240 -36.57 -13.08 5.22
N TYR A 241 -36.00 -12.76 6.39
CA TYR A 241 -36.65 -13.02 7.68
C TYR A 241 -37.61 -11.91 8.14
N GLY A 242 -38.02 -11.01 7.24
CA GLY A 242 -39.12 -10.06 7.43
C GLY A 242 -38.71 -8.67 7.97
N TYR A 243 -37.44 -8.35 8.11
CA TYR A 243 -37.03 -6.98 8.46
C TYR A 243 -37.27 -6.04 7.27
N GLN A 244 -37.96 -4.93 7.50
CA GLN A 244 -38.20 -3.91 6.47
C GLN A 244 -37.19 -2.79 6.60
N ILE A 245 -36.30 -2.67 5.62
CA ILE A 245 -35.34 -1.57 5.57
C ILE A 245 -36.08 -0.26 5.29
N PRO A 246 -35.92 0.78 6.12
CA PRO A 246 -36.54 2.08 5.91
C PRO A 246 -36.14 2.69 4.54
N ARG A 247 -37.13 3.16 3.77
CA ARG A 247 -36.88 3.73 2.44
C ARG A 247 -36.02 5.02 2.48
N SER A 248 -36.05 5.75 3.61
CA SER A 248 -35.11 6.89 3.86
C SER A 248 -33.63 6.51 3.72
N PHE A 249 -33.30 5.23 3.89
CA PHE A 249 -31.96 4.73 3.74
C PHE A 249 -31.41 4.86 2.30
N VAL A 250 -32.30 4.88 1.29
CA VAL A 250 -31.92 5.15 -0.11
C VAL A 250 -31.27 6.54 -0.25
N GLY A 251 -31.94 7.59 0.28
CA GLY A 251 -31.41 8.94 0.25
C GLY A 251 -30.07 9.07 0.99
N GLN A 252 -29.98 8.46 2.17
CA GLN A 252 -28.76 8.43 2.98
C GLN A 252 -27.58 7.76 2.26
N LEU A 253 -27.83 6.66 1.54
CA LEU A 253 -26.81 6.00 0.73
C LEU A 253 -26.40 6.84 -0.49
N LEU A 254 -27.34 7.56 -1.12
CA LEU A 254 -27.00 8.49 -2.22
C LEU A 254 -26.11 9.62 -1.73
N GLU A 255 -26.41 10.22 -0.57
CA GLU A 255 -25.57 11.23 0.06
C GLU A 255 -24.17 10.72 0.40
N SER A 256 -24.05 9.45 0.82
CA SER A 256 -22.77 8.84 1.14
C SER A 256 -21.81 8.73 -0.05
N LEU A 257 -22.33 8.75 -1.29
CA LEU A 257 -21.52 8.73 -2.50
C LEU A 257 -20.73 10.05 -2.71
N LEU A 258 -21.08 11.12 -2.01
CA LEU A 258 -20.33 12.38 -2.01
C LEU A 258 -19.10 12.34 -1.09
N ASN A 259 -18.99 11.34 -0.22
CA ASN A 259 -17.86 11.21 0.68
C ASN A 259 -16.58 10.85 -0.08
N GLN A 260 -15.45 11.38 0.34
CA GLN A 260 -14.13 11.07 -0.23
C GLN A 260 -13.57 9.74 0.30
N TRP A 261 -14.41 8.70 0.27
CA TRP A 261 -14.05 7.38 0.73
C TRP A 261 -13.31 6.58 -0.33
N LYS A 262 -12.66 5.50 0.08
CA LYS A 262 -11.99 4.60 -0.85
C LYS A 262 -12.98 3.99 -1.83
N LYS A 263 -12.58 3.93 -3.11
CA LYS A 263 -13.40 3.41 -4.22
C LYS A 263 -14.12 2.08 -3.90
N PRO A 264 -13.48 1.05 -3.30
CA PRO A 264 -14.17 -0.19 -3.00
C PRO A 264 -15.36 -0.03 -2.04
N HIS A 265 -15.29 0.91 -1.09
CA HIS A 265 -16.40 1.23 -0.18
C HIS A 265 -17.57 1.88 -0.93
N LEU A 266 -17.27 2.87 -1.77
CA LEU A 266 -18.28 3.50 -2.62
C LEU A 266 -18.92 2.50 -3.60
N ASP A 267 -18.13 1.59 -4.17
CA ASP A 267 -18.64 0.51 -5.04
C ASP A 267 -19.62 -0.42 -4.29
N TRP A 268 -19.37 -0.68 -3.00
CA TRP A 268 -20.28 -1.46 -2.18
C TRP A 268 -21.61 -0.70 -1.94
N HIS A 269 -21.56 0.61 -1.65
CA HIS A 269 -22.77 1.44 -1.53
C HIS A 269 -23.57 1.49 -2.83
N CYS A 270 -22.89 1.58 -3.98
CA CYS A 270 -23.55 1.48 -5.29
C CYS A 270 -24.26 0.12 -5.49
N ARG A 271 -23.67 -0.99 -5.03
CA ARG A 271 -24.33 -2.31 -5.09
C ARG A 271 -25.55 -2.39 -4.16
N LEU A 272 -25.41 -1.87 -2.95
CA LEU A 272 -26.50 -1.83 -1.97
C LEU A 272 -27.67 -0.98 -2.48
N LEU A 273 -27.39 0.18 -3.09
CA LEU A 273 -28.40 1.00 -3.77
C LEU A 273 -29.12 0.23 -4.90
N LYS A 274 -28.37 -0.48 -5.74
CA LYS A 274 -28.94 -1.31 -6.83
C LYS A 274 -29.84 -2.42 -6.28
N TRP A 275 -29.43 -3.04 -5.19
CA TRP A 275 -30.22 -4.07 -4.50
C TRP A 275 -31.50 -3.51 -3.88
N LEU A 276 -31.45 -2.30 -3.28
CA LEU A 276 -32.62 -1.59 -2.74
C LEU A 276 -33.60 -1.13 -3.82
N ALA A 277 -33.17 -1.10 -5.09
CA ALA A 277 -33.98 -0.71 -6.25
C ALA A 277 -34.74 0.62 -6.02
N PRO A 278 -34.07 1.78 -6.02
CA PRO A 278 -34.70 3.08 -5.82
C PRO A 278 -35.84 3.31 -6.82
N THR A 279 -36.96 3.84 -6.35
CA THR A 279 -38.09 4.22 -7.22
C THR A 279 -37.77 5.51 -7.98
N GLN A 280 -38.46 5.78 -9.06
CA GLN A 280 -38.33 7.02 -9.82
C GLN A 280 -38.63 8.25 -8.96
N GLU A 281 -39.61 8.18 -8.07
CA GLU A 281 -39.96 9.27 -7.13
C GLU A 281 -38.81 9.54 -6.15
N GLU A 282 -38.20 8.50 -5.59
CA GLU A 282 -37.05 8.64 -4.68
C GLU A 282 -35.85 9.27 -5.41
N LEU A 283 -35.56 8.82 -6.64
CA LEU A 283 -34.47 9.39 -7.43
C LEU A 283 -34.71 10.85 -7.80
N LEU A 284 -35.95 11.24 -8.13
CA LEU A 284 -36.32 12.64 -8.38
C LEU A 284 -36.21 13.49 -7.11
N ALA A 285 -36.60 12.95 -5.96
CA ALA A 285 -36.46 13.66 -4.68
C ALA A 285 -34.98 13.94 -4.34
N HIS A 286 -34.04 13.10 -4.82
CA HIS A 286 -32.61 13.21 -4.57
C HIS A 286 -31.79 13.59 -5.83
N GLN A 287 -32.42 14.16 -6.89
CA GLN A 287 -31.75 14.47 -8.15
C GLN A 287 -30.57 15.43 -7.98
N GLN A 288 -30.62 16.39 -7.08
CA GLN A 288 -29.49 17.29 -6.82
C GLN A 288 -28.28 16.54 -6.26
N THR A 289 -28.51 15.57 -5.39
CA THR A 289 -27.45 14.69 -4.90
C THR A 289 -26.84 13.85 -6.04
N LEU A 290 -27.69 13.30 -6.93
CA LEU A 290 -27.22 12.56 -8.10
C LEU A 290 -26.33 13.42 -9.00
N PHE A 291 -26.72 14.69 -9.23
CA PHE A 291 -25.92 15.60 -10.05
C PHE A 291 -24.59 15.96 -9.37
N ALA A 292 -24.58 16.24 -8.07
CA ALA A 292 -23.38 16.54 -7.32
C ALA A 292 -22.37 15.36 -7.34
N VAL A 293 -22.87 14.11 -7.32
CA VAL A 293 -22.03 12.91 -7.37
C VAL A 293 -21.25 12.79 -8.70
N LEU A 294 -21.70 13.41 -9.78
CA LEU A 294 -20.96 13.43 -11.06
C LEU A 294 -19.57 14.06 -10.92
N GLY A 295 -19.40 14.98 -9.95
CA GLY A 295 -18.12 15.64 -9.66
C GLY A 295 -17.15 14.82 -8.80
N THR A 296 -17.49 13.63 -8.35
CA THR A 296 -16.64 12.82 -7.45
C THR A 296 -15.39 12.22 -8.13
N GLY A 297 -15.37 12.16 -9.46
CA GLY A 297 -14.25 11.59 -10.23
C GLY A 297 -14.13 10.06 -10.16
N VAL A 298 -14.98 9.36 -9.39
CA VAL A 298 -14.93 7.90 -9.23
C VAL A 298 -15.78 7.22 -10.32
N GLY A 299 -15.15 6.67 -11.34
CA GLY A 299 -15.81 6.18 -12.56
C GLY A 299 -16.95 5.17 -12.33
N SER A 300 -16.82 4.24 -11.39
CA SER A 300 -17.89 3.27 -11.07
C SER A 300 -19.10 3.92 -10.40
N VAL A 301 -18.87 4.96 -9.60
CA VAL A 301 -19.92 5.75 -8.94
C VAL A 301 -20.65 6.59 -9.98
N VAL A 302 -19.91 7.33 -10.80
CA VAL A 302 -20.46 8.14 -11.91
C VAL A 302 -21.28 7.27 -12.85
N LYS A 303 -20.81 6.06 -13.20
CA LYS A 303 -21.59 5.11 -14.02
C LYS A 303 -22.91 4.77 -13.36
N THR A 304 -22.90 4.40 -12.07
CA THR A 304 -24.13 4.00 -11.36
C THR A 304 -25.13 5.15 -11.27
N VAL A 305 -24.64 6.35 -10.99
CA VAL A 305 -25.48 7.54 -10.88
C VAL A 305 -26.03 7.97 -12.25
N MET A 306 -25.24 7.87 -13.31
CA MET A 306 -25.75 8.10 -14.68
C MET A 306 -26.86 7.12 -15.06
N GLU A 307 -26.74 5.83 -14.69
CA GLU A 307 -27.81 4.85 -14.89
C GLU A 307 -29.13 5.34 -14.21
N TYR A 308 -29.07 5.92 -13.01
CA TYR A 308 -30.24 6.50 -12.31
C TYR A 308 -30.72 7.80 -12.96
N ILE A 309 -29.83 8.70 -13.34
CA ILE A 309 -30.21 9.96 -14.02
C ILE A 309 -30.98 9.64 -15.32
N VAL A 310 -30.52 8.66 -16.11
CA VAL A 310 -31.23 8.21 -17.32
C VAL A 310 -32.67 7.78 -17.03
N THR A 311 -32.94 7.13 -15.91
CA THR A 311 -34.31 6.68 -15.55
C THR A 311 -35.26 7.84 -15.23
N ILE A 312 -34.73 8.97 -14.74
CA ILE A 312 -35.53 10.16 -14.36
C ILE A 312 -35.51 11.27 -15.43
N ALA A 313 -34.59 11.22 -16.38
CA ALA A 313 -34.37 12.31 -17.35
C ALA A 313 -35.59 12.67 -18.24
N ASN A 314 -36.57 11.76 -18.37
CA ASN A 314 -37.81 12.03 -19.12
C ASN A 314 -38.99 12.45 -18.23
N ALA A 315 -38.80 12.53 -16.89
CA ALA A 315 -39.84 12.94 -15.96
C ALA A 315 -40.08 14.47 -16.03
N PRO A 316 -41.33 14.96 -15.93
CA PRO A 316 -41.58 16.41 -15.96
C PRO A 316 -40.88 17.19 -14.85
N GLN A 317 -40.58 16.53 -13.72
CA GLN A 317 -39.90 17.12 -12.55
C GLN A 317 -38.37 17.06 -12.63
N PHE A 318 -37.82 16.56 -13.74
CA PHE A 318 -36.36 16.51 -13.91
C PHE A 318 -35.78 17.91 -14.06
N ASP A 319 -34.83 18.25 -13.21
CA ASP A 319 -34.12 19.53 -13.26
C ASP A 319 -32.98 19.44 -14.27
N PHE A 320 -33.28 19.78 -15.51
CA PHE A 320 -32.31 19.78 -16.60
C PHE A 320 -31.21 20.81 -16.37
N GLU A 321 -31.53 21.99 -15.84
CA GLU A 321 -30.54 23.06 -15.61
C GLU A 321 -29.50 22.60 -14.57
N GLY A 322 -29.94 22.03 -13.46
CA GLY A 322 -29.05 21.43 -12.46
C GLY A 322 -28.14 20.33 -13.04
N PHE A 323 -28.71 19.46 -13.90
CA PHE A 323 -27.92 18.45 -14.61
C PHE A 323 -26.91 19.08 -15.57
N HIS A 324 -27.32 20.04 -16.39
CA HIS A 324 -26.51 20.73 -17.39
C HIS A 324 -25.27 21.38 -16.78
N VAL A 325 -25.42 22.04 -15.63
CA VAL A 325 -24.33 22.70 -14.89
C VAL A 325 -23.34 21.68 -14.29
N GLN A 326 -23.81 20.54 -13.79
CA GLN A 326 -22.97 19.58 -13.05
C GLN A 326 -22.34 18.49 -13.97
N PHE A 327 -22.95 18.19 -15.11
CA PHE A 327 -22.49 17.10 -15.97
C PHE A 327 -21.04 17.28 -16.50
N PRO A 328 -20.53 18.48 -16.80
CA PRO A 328 -19.14 18.69 -17.21
C PRO A 328 -18.11 18.21 -16.20
N LEU A 329 -18.45 18.14 -14.92
CA LEU A 329 -17.56 17.62 -13.87
C LEU A 329 -17.23 16.12 -14.08
N ALA A 330 -18.07 15.39 -14.83
CA ALA A 330 -17.82 13.99 -15.17
C ALA A 330 -16.92 13.79 -16.38
N PHE A 331 -16.58 14.82 -17.17
CA PHE A 331 -15.90 14.67 -18.47
C PHE A 331 -14.47 14.12 -18.35
N THR A 332 -13.82 14.33 -17.23
CA THR A 332 -12.47 13.83 -16.93
C THR A 332 -12.45 12.40 -16.40
N VAL A 333 -13.63 11.79 -16.19
CA VAL A 333 -13.73 10.44 -15.66
C VAL A 333 -13.28 9.41 -16.69
N GLU A 334 -12.24 8.66 -16.38
CA GLU A 334 -11.68 7.65 -17.26
C GLU A 334 -12.54 6.35 -17.31
N LYS A 335 -12.47 5.68 -18.48
CA LYS A 335 -13.01 4.32 -18.69
C LYS A 335 -14.53 4.18 -18.52
N GLN A 336 -15.28 5.28 -18.63
CA GLN A 336 -16.75 5.27 -18.56
C GLN A 336 -17.44 5.93 -19.78
N PRO A 337 -17.01 5.67 -21.03
CA PRO A 337 -17.53 6.37 -22.20
C PRO A 337 -19.03 6.15 -22.39
N LYS A 338 -19.55 4.97 -21.99
CA LYS A 338 -21.00 4.69 -22.07
C LYS A 338 -21.82 5.61 -21.17
N ALA A 339 -21.35 5.90 -19.95
CA ALA A 339 -22.03 6.80 -19.04
C ALA A 339 -22.00 8.24 -19.57
N LEU A 340 -20.87 8.67 -20.10
CA LEU A 340 -20.72 9.99 -20.73
C LEU A 340 -21.60 10.12 -21.99
N LEU A 341 -21.67 9.09 -22.82
CA LEU A 341 -22.55 9.05 -23.99
C LEU A 341 -24.02 9.21 -23.58
N GLN A 342 -24.47 8.52 -22.54
CA GLN A 342 -25.83 8.67 -22.01
C GLN A 342 -26.13 10.11 -21.57
N GLY A 343 -25.16 10.81 -20.96
CA GLY A 343 -25.31 12.22 -20.61
C GLY A 343 -25.40 13.13 -21.85
N VAL A 344 -24.58 12.89 -22.86
CA VAL A 344 -24.63 13.60 -24.15
C VAL A 344 -25.99 13.38 -24.83
N GLU A 345 -26.54 12.18 -24.78
CA GLU A 345 -27.88 11.87 -25.32
C GLU A 345 -29.01 12.62 -24.58
N ILE A 346 -28.87 12.84 -23.27
CA ILE A 346 -29.82 13.68 -22.50
C ILE A 346 -29.74 15.13 -22.98
N LEU A 347 -28.52 15.67 -23.12
CA LEU A 347 -28.31 17.03 -23.68
C LEU A 347 -28.90 17.16 -25.06
N ALA A 348 -28.64 16.22 -25.97
CA ALA A 348 -29.14 16.25 -27.33
C ALA A 348 -30.68 16.27 -27.42
N LYS A 349 -31.35 15.50 -26.55
CA LYS A 349 -32.83 15.50 -26.48
C LYS A 349 -33.40 16.83 -26.01
N GLU A 350 -32.77 17.46 -25.04
CA GLU A 350 -33.25 18.73 -24.52
C GLU A 350 -32.91 19.90 -25.44
N PHE A 351 -31.70 19.94 -25.99
CA PHE A 351 -31.29 20.96 -26.96
C PHE A 351 -32.14 20.94 -28.24
N LYS A 352 -32.74 19.81 -28.56
CA LYS A 352 -33.72 19.73 -29.66
C LYS A 352 -35.00 20.50 -29.34
N LYS A 353 -35.41 20.58 -28.06
CA LYS A 353 -36.60 21.32 -27.60
C LYS A 353 -36.26 22.79 -27.29
N HIS A 354 -35.15 22.98 -26.63
CA HIS A 354 -34.66 24.26 -26.10
C HIS A 354 -33.18 24.41 -26.47
N PRO A 355 -32.88 25.03 -27.67
CA PRO A 355 -31.50 25.24 -28.12
C PRO A 355 -30.69 26.01 -27.07
N PRO A 356 -29.41 25.62 -26.82
CA PRO A 356 -28.59 26.27 -25.85
C PRO A 356 -28.27 27.72 -26.20
N THR A 357 -28.29 28.59 -25.20
CA THR A 357 -27.97 30.02 -25.36
C THR A 357 -26.53 30.34 -24.96
N ASP A 358 -25.94 29.50 -24.09
CA ASP A 358 -24.55 29.63 -23.64
C ASP A 358 -23.59 28.95 -24.59
N VAL A 359 -22.90 29.77 -25.38
CA VAL A 359 -21.92 29.31 -26.40
C VAL A 359 -20.66 28.73 -25.71
N SER A 360 -20.33 29.12 -24.50
CA SER A 360 -19.12 28.68 -23.78
C SER A 360 -19.15 27.18 -23.42
N TYR A 361 -20.34 26.58 -23.34
CA TYR A 361 -20.51 25.16 -23.09
C TYR A 361 -19.85 24.24 -24.13
N ARG A 362 -19.66 24.75 -25.37
CA ARG A 362 -18.92 24.02 -26.43
C ARG A 362 -17.47 23.70 -26.04
N GLU A 363 -16.81 24.59 -25.28
CA GLU A 363 -15.44 24.38 -24.79
C GLU A 363 -15.37 23.23 -23.80
N GLN A 364 -16.37 23.14 -22.94
CA GLN A 364 -16.50 22.02 -22.00
C GLN A 364 -16.77 20.71 -22.73
N LEU A 365 -17.71 20.69 -23.70
CA LEU A 365 -18.01 19.49 -24.49
C LEU A 365 -16.81 19.00 -25.31
N ALA A 366 -15.97 19.89 -25.82
CA ALA A 366 -14.79 19.52 -26.60
C ALA A 366 -13.78 18.68 -25.80
N VAL A 367 -13.75 18.79 -24.47
CA VAL A 367 -12.91 17.97 -23.60
C VAL A 367 -13.22 16.47 -23.79
N LEU A 368 -14.46 16.10 -24.12
CA LEU A 368 -14.86 14.71 -24.35
C LEU A 368 -14.17 14.05 -25.56
N PHE A 369 -13.57 14.81 -26.46
CA PHE A 369 -12.75 14.24 -27.55
C PHE A 369 -11.47 13.57 -27.04
N THR A 370 -11.01 13.85 -25.83
CA THR A 370 -9.90 13.14 -25.19
C THR A 370 -10.26 11.70 -24.86
N GLN A 371 -11.55 11.37 -24.76
CA GLN A 371 -12.03 10.01 -24.52
C GLN A 371 -11.89 9.16 -25.80
N PRO A 372 -11.32 7.95 -25.72
CA PRO A 372 -10.98 7.16 -26.91
C PRO A 372 -12.17 6.48 -27.61
N ASP A 373 -13.39 6.63 -27.09
CA ASP A 373 -14.59 5.97 -27.60
C ASP A 373 -15.17 6.69 -28.82
N VAL A 374 -15.27 5.97 -29.94
CA VAL A 374 -15.71 6.52 -31.22
C VAL A 374 -17.16 7.01 -31.16
N LYS A 375 -18.08 6.26 -30.52
CA LYS A 375 -19.51 6.63 -30.44
C LYS A 375 -19.73 7.90 -29.65
N LEU A 376 -18.98 8.04 -28.53
CA LEU A 376 -19.03 9.25 -27.72
C LEU A 376 -18.54 10.46 -28.55
N GLN A 377 -17.40 10.32 -29.23
CA GLN A 377 -16.86 11.39 -30.06
C GLN A 377 -17.83 11.77 -31.23
N GLU A 378 -18.47 10.78 -31.85
CA GLU A 378 -19.48 11.02 -32.89
C GLU A 378 -20.66 11.81 -32.34
N ALA A 379 -21.24 11.41 -31.23
CA ALA A 379 -22.36 12.10 -30.58
C ALA A 379 -22.01 13.53 -30.15
N VAL A 380 -20.79 13.75 -29.60
CA VAL A 380 -20.30 15.10 -29.28
C VAL A 380 -20.11 15.95 -30.52
N ALA A 381 -19.53 15.41 -31.62
CA ALA A 381 -19.34 16.12 -32.87
C ALA A 381 -20.68 16.52 -33.51
N GLU A 382 -21.67 15.60 -33.52
CA GLU A 382 -23.04 15.90 -34.02
C GLU A 382 -23.69 17.02 -33.17
N LEU A 383 -23.54 16.97 -31.83
CA LEU A 383 -24.11 17.97 -30.94
C LEU A 383 -23.47 19.35 -31.15
N LEU A 384 -22.14 19.41 -31.27
CA LEU A 384 -21.39 20.64 -31.53
C LEU A 384 -21.74 21.24 -32.89
N THR A 385 -21.75 20.45 -33.95
CA THR A 385 -22.08 20.94 -35.31
C THR A 385 -23.54 21.37 -35.46
N THR A 386 -24.46 20.75 -34.72
CA THR A 386 -25.90 21.08 -34.81
C THR A 386 -26.25 22.33 -33.99
N TYR A 387 -25.73 22.49 -32.79
CA TYR A 387 -26.19 23.55 -31.89
C TYR A 387 -25.16 24.64 -31.60
N PHE A 388 -23.88 24.41 -31.90
CA PHE A 388 -22.79 25.33 -31.60
C PHE A 388 -21.93 25.68 -32.82
N ASN A 389 -22.46 25.45 -34.04
CA ASN A 389 -21.78 25.76 -35.30
C ASN A 389 -21.76 27.28 -35.55
N GLN A 390 -21.03 28.01 -34.69
CA GLN A 390 -20.86 29.47 -34.79
C GLN A 390 -19.38 29.79 -34.95
N GLU A 391 -19.12 31.06 -35.23
CA GLU A 391 -17.76 31.61 -35.33
C GLU A 391 -16.94 31.24 -34.05
N GLY A 392 -15.73 30.67 -34.24
CA GLY A 392 -14.86 30.22 -33.16
C GLY A 392 -14.93 28.71 -32.79
N LEU A 393 -15.81 27.91 -33.37
CA LEU A 393 -15.83 26.46 -33.16
C LEU A 393 -14.54 25.75 -33.66
N PRO A 394 -13.94 26.15 -34.81
CA PRO A 394 -12.66 25.56 -35.25
C PRO A 394 -11.52 25.73 -34.25
N GLU A 395 -11.46 26.89 -33.59
CA GLU A 395 -10.46 27.23 -32.56
C GLU A 395 -10.63 26.35 -31.33
N VAL A 396 -11.86 26.12 -30.90
CA VAL A 396 -12.18 25.26 -29.74
C VAL A 396 -11.80 23.79 -30.03
N ILE A 397 -11.95 23.34 -31.28
CA ILE A 397 -11.64 21.96 -31.67
C ILE A 397 -10.15 21.75 -31.95
N ALA A 398 -9.42 22.80 -32.32
CA ALA A 398 -8.02 22.72 -32.75
C ALA A 398 -7.12 21.91 -31.77
N PRO A 399 -7.20 22.05 -30.44
CA PRO A 399 -6.40 21.28 -29.52
C PRO A 399 -6.70 19.77 -29.48
N TYR A 400 -7.88 19.37 -29.99
CA TYR A 400 -8.38 18.00 -29.89
C TYR A 400 -8.32 17.25 -31.22
N ARG A 401 -7.84 17.86 -32.30
CA ARG A 401 -7.83 17.27 -33.68
C ARG A 401 -7.13 15.91 -33.74
N ASP A 402 -6.03 15.77 -33.02
CA ASP A 402 -5.23 14.54 -32.99
C ASP A 402 -5.93 13.38 -32.26
N TYR A 403 -6.94 13.67 -31.45
CA TYR A 403 -7.73 12.69 -30.74
C TYR A 403 -8.97 12.21 -31.49
N LEU A 404 -9.39 12.91 -32.55
CA LEU A 404 -10.61 12.62 -33.29
C LEU A 404 -10.55 11.30 -34.05
N LYS A 405 -11.63 10.54 -34.02
CA LYS A 405 -11.76 9.22 -34.67
C LYS A 405 -13.08 9.07 -35.39
N GLY A 406 -13.06 8.27 -36.49
CA GLY A 406 -14.26 7.90 -37.22
C GLY A 406 -15.04 9.10 -37.79
N LYS A 407 -16.35 9.06 -37.75
CA LYS A 407 -17.22 10.12 -38.28
C LYS A 407 -17.02 11.49 -37.63
N ALA A 408 -16.56 11.52 -36.35
CA ALA A 408 -16.26 12.78 -35.67
C ALA A 408 -15.16 13.55 -36.42
N GLN A 409 -14.16 12.85 -36.92
CA GLN A 409 -13.10 13.43 -37.75
C GLN A 409 -13.67 14.01 -39.06
N ASP A 410 -14.57 13.30 -39.76
CA ASP A 410 -15.17 13.73 -41.00
C ASP A 410 -16.10 14.95 -40.82
N LEU A 411 -16.94 14.92 -39.76
CA LEU A 411 -17.87 16.00 -39.46
C LEU A 411 -17.15 17.31 -39.11
N LEU A 412 -15.99 17.23 -38.46
CA LEU A 412 -15.24 18.40 -38.03
C LEU A 412 -14.12 18.80 -38.97
N ALA A 413 -13.77 17.96 -39.97
CA ALA A 413 -12.77 18.28 -41.00
C ALA A 413 -13.23 19.42 -41.93
N THR A 414 -14.54 19.60 -42.10
CA THR A 414 -15.11 20.67 -42.95
C THR A 414 -15.02 22.07 -42.30
N LEU A 415 -14.67 22.13 -41.02
CA LEU A 415 -14.52 23.39 -40.30
C LEU A 415 -13.06 23.87 -40.41
N SER A 416 -12.72 24.52 -41.54
CA SER A 416 -11.41 25.18 -41.72
C SER A 416 -11.38 26.52 -40.98
N PRO A 417 -10.25 26.92 -40.34
CA PRO A 417 -10.10 28.27 -39.78
C PRO A 417 -10.24 29.29 -40.91
N SER A 418 -10.99 30.34 -40.67
CA SER A 418 -11.02 31.49 -41.62
C SER A 418 -9.64 32.15 -41.65
N GLU A 419 -9.02 32.18 -42.81
CA GLU A 419 -7.78 32.90 -43.04
C GLU A 419 -7.98 34.41 -42.79
N SER A 420 -7.42 34.90 -41.73
CA SER A 420 -7.12 36.33 -41.59
C SER A 420 -5.68 36.54 -41.16
N SER A 421 -4.90 36.99 -42.20
CA SER A 421 -3.61 37.70 -42.14
C SER A 421 -2.42 37.00 -41.51
N ALA A 422 -1.64 36.35 -42.36
CA ALA A 422 -0.21 36.10 -42.16
C ALA A 422 0.62 37.28 -42.67
N PRO A 423 1.92 37.31 -42.31
CA PRO A 423 2.89 37.55 -43.35
C PRO A 423 3.74 36.28 -43.61
N SER A 424 3.92 36.11 -44.95
CA SER A 424 4.74 35.15 -45.63
C SER A 424 6.21 35.19 -45.18
N ASP A 425 6.87 34.04 -45.05
CA ASP A 425 7.95 33.54 -45.90
C ASP A 425 8.60 32.29 -45.28
N LEU A 426 8.57 31.22 -46.02
CA LEU A 426 9.69 30.40 -46.51
C LEU A 426 9.25 29.00 -46.95
N SER A 427 9.33 28.87 -48.23
CA SER A 427 9.38 27.72 -49.12
C SER A 427 9.59 26.31 -48.66
N ASP A 428 8.81 25.45 -49.31
CA ASP A 428 9.10 24.10 -49.81
C ASP A 428 9.80 23.05 -48.93
N ARG A 429 9.06 22.02 -48.59
CA ARG A 429 9.36 20.64 -49.04
C ARG A 429 8.22 19.67 -48.75
N SER A 430 7.68 19.14 -49.84
CA SER A 430 6.90 17.90 -49.88
C SER A 430 7.68 16.72 -49.31
N ALA A 431 7.12 15.99 -48.35
CA ALA A 431 7.53 14.63 -48.06
C ALA A 431 6.37 13.82 -47.44
N SER A 432 6.13 12.77 -48.14
CA SER A 432 5.17 11.70 -48.04
C SER A 432 4.99 11.04 -46.68
N SER A 433 3.80 10.48 -46.54
CA SER A 433 3.25 9.67 -45.47
C SER A 433 4.01 8.35 -45.16
N GLU A 434 5.17 8.44 -44.52
CA GLU A 434 5.86 7.23 -43.98
C GLU A 434 6.49 7.45 -42.59
N ASN A 435 6.17 8.52 -41.89
CA ASN A 435 6.94 8.93 -40.69
C ASN A 435 6.26 8.77 -39.32
N SER A 436 5.16 8.02 -39.19
CA SER A 436 4.60 7.77 -37.86
C SER A 436 5.28 6.61 -37.11
N GLN A 437 6.02 5.73 -37.80
CA GLN A 437 6.80 4.66 -37.14
C GLN A 437 8.21 5.08 -36.71
N THR A 438 8.77 6.09 -37.40
CA THR A 438 10.12 6.61 -37.10
C THR A 438 10.14 7.60 -35.92
N ALA A 439 9.01 8.22 -35.59
CA ALA A 439 8.92 9.17 -34.46
C ALA A 439 9.03 8.49 -33.10
N CYS A 440 8.56 7.24 -32.96
CA CYS A 440 8.77 6.46 -31.74
C CYS A 440 10.22 5.94 -31.63
N ALA A 441 10.80 5.50 -32.75
CA ALA A 441 12.19 5.02 -32.77
C ALA A 441 13.21 6.17 -32.62
N ALA A 442 12.92 7.34 -33.20
CA ALA A 442 13.80 8.51 -33.10
C ALA A 442 13.76 9.19 -31.71
N ARG A 443 12.63 9.14 -31.00
CA ARG A 443 12.57 9.57 -29.59
C ARG A 443 13.30 8.60 -28.65
N SER A 444 13.47 7.34 -29.04
CA SER A 444 14.16 6.32 -28.25
C SER A 444 15.68 6.34 -28.43
N ALA A 445 16.19 6.78 -29.57
CA ALA A 445 17.62 6.72 -29.89
C ALA A 445 18.43 7.92 -29.41
N CYS A 446 17.81 9.03 -29.01
CA CYS A 446 18.47 10.27 -28.60
C CYS A 446 18.02 10.84 -27.27
N ALA A 447 17.50 10.04 -26.36
CA ALA A 447 17.38 10.45 -24.97
C ALA A 447 18.74 10.24 -24.27
N ALA A 448 19.76 10.96 -24.66
CA ALA A 448 20.68 11.50 -23.68
C ALA A 448 19.78 12.13 -22.61
N ARG A 449 19.78 11.55 -21.38
CA ARG A 449 18.96 12.05 -20.25
C ARG A 449 19.26 13.55 -20.10
N THR A 450 18.43 14.41 -20.63
CA THR A 450 18.40 15.80 -20.21
C THR A 450 17.80 15.77 -18.81
N LEU A 451 18.67 15.58 -17.82
CA LEU A 451 18.28 15.61 -16.42
C LEU A 451 17.84 17.04 -16.09
N THR A 452 16.69 17.18 -15.50
CA THR A 452 16.16 18.48 -15.09
C THR A 452 16.90 18.94 -13.85
N PRO A 453 17.62 20.07 -13.88
CA PRO A 453 18.24 20.61 -12.67
C PRO A 453 17.18 20.94 -11.62
N ILE A 454 17.43 20.60 -10.36
CA ILE A 454 16.57 21.03 -9.26
C ILE A 454 16.81 22.52 -9.04
N PRO A 455 15.76 23.38 -9.10
CA PRO A 455 15.93 24.82 -8.90
C PRO A 455 16.53 25.13 -7.53
N CYS A 456 17.71 25.74 -7.52
CA CYS A 456 18.46 26.05 -6.30
C CYS A 456 18.10 27.41 -5.69
N SER A 457 16.94 28.00 -6.02
CA SER A 457 16.49 29.29 -5.47
C SER A 457 15.90 29.10 -4.06
N LEU A 458 16.76 28.73 -3.13
CA LEU A 458 16.39 28.61 -1.72
C LEU A 458 16.48 30.00 -1.09
N THR A 459 15.35 30.60 -0.78
CA THR A 459 15.26 31.83 0.00
C THR A 459 14.75 31.54 1.40
N PRO A 460 15.08 32.37 2.40
CA PRO A 460 14.59 32.18 3.76
C PRO A 460 13.06 32.14 3.85
N GLU A 461 12.38 32.91 3.01
CA GLU A 461 10.93 32.97 2.96
C GLU A 461 10.32 31.62 2.50
N ASN A 462 11.02 30.89 1.63
CA ASN A 462 10.55 29.62 1.11
C ASN A 462 10.88 28.43 2.02
N LEU A 463 11.80 28.59 2.98
CA LEU A 463 12.32 27.49 3.80
C LEU A 463 11.21 26.76 4.57
N LEU A 464 10.29 27.51 5.19
CA LEU A 464 9.20 26.92 5.95
C LEU A 464 8.13 26.26 5.05
N PHE A 465 7.97 26.75 3.81
CA PHE A 465 7.08 26.11 2.83
C PHE A 465 7.57 24.73 2.41
N LEU A 466 8.91 24.50 2.40
CA LEU A 466 9.48 23.19 2.11
C LEU A 466 9.04 22.11 3.11
N ILE A 467 8.67 22.47 4.35
CA ILE A 467 8.08 21.54 5.31
C ILE A 467 6.75 21.01 4.77
N GLY A 468 5.91 21.90 4.23
CA GLY A 468 4.65 21.53 3.60
C GLY A 468 4.86 20.59 2.40
N ASP A 469 5.88 20.83 1.60
CA ASP A 469 6.25 19.99 0.47
C ASP A 469 6.72 18.59 0.94
N CYS A 470 7.56 18.52 1.98
CA CYS A 470 7.97 17.26 2.60
C CYS A 470 6.76 16.44 3.09
N ILE A 471 5.73 17.11 3.63
CA ILE A 471 4.51 16.46 4.12
C ILE A 471 3.62 15.99 2.96
N ARG A 472 3.53 16.77 1.88
CA ARG A 472 2.67 16.50 0.72
C ARG A 472 3.28 15.47 -0.23
N GLU A 473 4.50 15.72 -0.66
CA GLU A 473 5.18 14.94 -1.70
C GLU A 473 5.90 13.71 -1.15
N LYS A 474 6.48 13.83 0.05
CA LYS A 474 7.15 12.73 0.78
C LYS A 474 8.31 12.09 0.01
N THR A 475 8.86 12.75 -1.00
CA THR A 475 9.99 12.24 -1.77
C THR A 475 11.30 12.40 -1.00
N ALA A 476 12.28 11.53 -1.28
CA ALA A 476 13.61 11.68 -0.69
C ALA A 476 14.28 13.00 -1.12
N ALA A 477 14.03 13.44 -2.34
CA ALA A 477 14.60 14.68 -2.85
C ALA A 477 14.09 15.90 -2.08
N THR A 478 12.77 16.03 -1.86
CA THR A 478 12.18 17.13 -1.07
C THR A 478 12.71 17.16 0.36
N ILE A 479 12.81 15.99 0.99
CA ILE A 479 13.34 15.87 2.37
C ILE A 479 14.82 16.29 2.42
N ASP A 480 15.65 15.84 1.48
CA ASP A 480 17.08 16.14 1.45
C ASP A 480 17.34 17.61 1.13
N VAL A 481 16.58 18.21 0.22
CA VAL A 481 16.63 19.64 -0.10
C VAL A 481 16.25 20.49 1.11
N PHE A 482 15.21 20.10 1.84
CA PHE A 482 14.79 20.81 3.05
C PHE A 482 15.89 20.82 4.12
N PHE A 483 16.52 19.68 4.43
CA PHE A 483 17.59 19.62 5.43
C PHE A 483 18.83 20.42 5.01
N ASP A 484 19.22 20.36 3.74
CA ASP A 484 20.36 21.13 3.23
C ASP A 484 20.08 22.64 3.28
N ALA A 485 18.88 23.06 2.84
CA ALA A 485 18.46 24.45 2.89
C ALA A 485 18.46 24.98 4.32
N LEU A 486 17.93 24.22 5.26
CA LEU A 486 17.86 24.59 6.67
C LEU A 486 19.27 24.81 7.27
N VAL A 487 20.22 23.92 6.96
CA VAL A 487 21.60 24.03 7.42
C VAL A 487 22.30 25.24 6.80
N ARG A 488 22.14 25.48 5.51
CA ARG A 488 22.79 26.58 4.80
C ARG A 488 22.25 27.97 5.15
N LEU A 489 20.94 28.04 5.42
CA LEU A 489 20.24 29.28 5.69
C LEU A 489 19.96 29.51 7.19
N GLN A 490 20.60 28.73 8.07
CA GLN A 490 20.29 28.75 9.51
C GLN A 490 20.40 30.11 10.18
N ASP A 491 21.30 31.00 9.74
CA ASP A 491 21.47 32.35 10.26
C ASP A 491 20.36 33.31 9.80
N GLN A 492 19.54 32.91 8.84
CA GLN A 492 18.43 33.68 8.26
C GLN A 492 17.05 33.13 8.68
N ILE A 493 17.02 32.13 9.55
CA ILE A 493 15.79 31.56 10.07
C ILE A 493 15.09 32.60 10.96
N PRO A 494 13.77 32.84 10.77
CA PRO A 494 13.01 33.77 11.63
C PRO A 494 13.10 33.39 13.10
N ALA A 495 13.20 34.36 14.00
CA ALA A 495 13.32 34.11 15.44
C ALA A 495 12.09 33.37 16.02
N ASP A 496 10.92 33.52 15.38
CA ASP A 496 9.65 32.92 15.74
C ASP A 496 9.35 31.60 15.00
N TYR A 497 10.39 30.98 14.37
CA TYR A 497 10.23 29.75 13.57
C TYR A 497 9.51 28.63 14.33
N ALA A 498 9.74 28.50 15.62
CA ALA A 498 9.11 27.47 16.43
C ALA A 498 7.57 27.62 16.45
N GLU A 499 7.06 28.85 16.48
CA GLU A 499 5.62 29.12 16.35
C GLU A 499 5.10 28.82 14.93
N GLN A 500 5.89 29.16 13.91
CA GLN A 500 5.54 28.90 12.52
C GLN A 500 5.56 27.41 12.15
N VAL A 501 6.30 26.57 12.87
CA VAL A 501 6.35 25.11 12.69
C VAL A 501 5.16 24.40 13.35
N LYS A 502 4.55 24.96 14.39
CA LYS A 502 3.42 24.34 15.12
C LYS A 502 2.25 23.88 14.23
N PRO A 503 1.81 24.61 13.19
CA PRO A 503 0.76 24.14 12.30
C PRO A 503 1.13 22.84 11.58
N TYR A 504 2.39 22.68 11.17
CA TYR A 504 2.89 21.45 10.50
C TYR A 504 2.96 20.27 11.47
N LEU A 505 3.42 20.51 12.70
CA LEU A 505 3.36 19.48 13.76
C LEU A 505 1.93 19.02 14.00
N LYS A 506 0.98 19.97 14.10
CA LYS A 506 -0.45 19.66 14.25
C LYS A 506 -1.00 18.88 13.05
N GLN A 507 -0.59 19.22 11.83
CA GLN A 507 -0.98 18.50 10.63
C GLN A 507 -0.46 17.07 10.62
N LEU A 508 0.78 16.83 11.05
CA LEU A 508 1.35 15.50 11.20
C LEU A 508 0.62 14.70 12.28
N LEU A 509 0.26 15.33 13.41
CA LEU A 509 -0.50 14.69 14.50
C LEU A 509 -1.93 14.31 14.11
N ALA A 510 -2.55 15.03 13.17
CA ALA A 510 -3.93 14.76 12.73
C ALA A 510 -4.06 13.52 11.85
N ARG A 511 -2.97 12.93 11.38
CA ARG A 511 -2.98 11.73 10.54
C ARG A 511 -3.16 10.48 11.40
N GLU A 512 -4.07 9.59 11.00
CA GLU A 512 -4.37 8.36 11.74
C GLU A 512 -3.22 7.34 11.73
N TRP A 513 -2.30 7.40 10.75
CA TRP A 513 -1.25 6.41 10.55
C TRP A 513 0.11 7.07 10.32
N PHE A 514 1.02 6.82 11.24
CA PHE A 514 2.42 7.21 11.13
C PHE A 514 3.23 6.06 10.49
N VAL A 515 3.25 6.02 9.17
CA VAL A 515 3.99 5.02 8.41
C VAL A 515 5.03 5.71 7.52
N GLY A 516 6.16 5.07 7.29
CA GLY A 516 7.19 5.57 6.41
C GLY A 516 8.09 6.64 7.05
N THR A 517 8.40 7.70 6.31
CA THR A 517 9.33 8.77 6.75
C THR A 517 8.68 9.83 7.65
N MET A 518 7.35 9.87 7.74
CA MET A 518 6.61 10.92 8.46
C MET A 518 6.87 10.97 9.97
N PRO A 519 6.96 9.84 10.70
CA PRO A 519 7.34 9.87 12.11
C PRO A 519 8.71 10.51 12.35
N LEU A 520 9.66 10.28 11.44
CA LEU A 520 11.00 10.88 11.53
C LEU A 520 10.97 12.39 11.23
N LEU A 521 10.15 12.83 10.27
CA LEU A 521 9.96 14.26 10.00
C LEU A 521 9.32 14.95 11.22
N TYR A 522 8.32 14.34 11.85
CA TYR A 522 7.75 14.84 13.09
C TYR A 522 8.80 14.94 14.19
N LEU A 523 9.57 13.88 14.41
CA LEU A 523 10.66 13.85 15.40
C LEU A 523 11.66 14.98 15.19
N PHE A 524 12.01 15.24 13.93
CA PHE A 524 12.90 16.34 13.58
C PHE A 524 12.28 17.70 13.93
N LEU A 525 11.07 17.98 13.46
CA LEU A 525 10.39 19.26 13.66
C LEU A 525 10.13 19.54 15.15
N ASP A 526 9.74 18.53 15.91
CA ASP A 526 9.54 18.62 17.35
C ASP A 526 10.87 18.92 18.07
N SER A 527 11.93 18.16 17.74
CA SER A 527 13.28 18.39 18.31
C SER A 527 13.81 19.79 17.98
N TRP A 528 13.65 20.22 16.74
CA TRP A 528 14.09 21.53 16.28
C TRP A 528 13.31 22.67 16.93
N SER A 529 11.99 22.58 17.03
CA SER A 529 11.12 23.57 17.70
C SER A 529 11.46 23.72 19.18
N ASN A 530 11.89 22.64 19.82
CA ASN A 530 12.32 22.62 21.22
C ASN A 530 13.81 22.92 21.39
N GLN A 531 14.51 23.33 20.33
CA GLN A 531 15.95 23.63 20.32
C GLN A 531 16.82 22.47 20.84
N SER A 532 16.37 21.24 20.70
CA SER A 532 17.11 20.06 21.14
C SER A 532 18.30 19.80 20.21
N PRO A 533 19.52 19.59 20.73
CA PRO A 533 20.70 19.29 19.92
C PRO A 533 20.73 17.86 19.38
N THR A 534 19.81 17.01 19.85
CA THR A 534 19.68 15.61 19.45
C THR A 534 18.22 15.28 19.24
N PRO A 535 17.90 14.26 18.42
CA PRO A 535 16.53 13.78 18.29
C PRO A 535 15.97 13.43 19.67
N LEU A 536 14.76 13.91 19.98
CA LEU A 536 14.03 13.59 21.20
C LEU A 536 13.56 12.13 21.13
N VAL A 537 14.50 11.20 21.23
CA VAL A 537 14.21 9.77 21.23
C VAL A 537 13.97 9.36 22.68
N TYR A 538 12.79 8.86 22.93
CA TYR A 538 12.44 8.30 24.23
C TYR A 538 12.94 6.86 24.34
N ASP A 539 13.36 6.46 25.53
CA ASP A 539 13.67 5.04 25.84
C ASP A 539 12.35 4.25 25.84
N THR A 540 12.10 3.53 24.73
CA THR A 540 10.86 2.80 24.48
C THR A 540 10.52 1.81 25.58
N ASP A 541 11.49 1.17 26.22
CA ASP A 541 11.24 0.20 27.28
C ASP A 541 10.81 0.87 28.59
N LYS A 542 11.43 2.00 28.92
CA LYS A 542 11.09 2.76 30.12
C LYS A 542 9.74 3.45 29.95
N GLU A 543 9.50 4.03 28.79
CA GLU A 543 8.25 4.74 28.49
C GLU A 543 7.09 3.80 28.23
N TRP A 544 7.32 2.66 27.59
CA TRP A 544 6.30 1.64 27.46
C TRP A 544 5.84 1.15 28.84
N LYS A 545 6.78 0.99 29.80
CA LYS A 545 6.45 0.70 31.20
C LYS A 545 5.73 1.86 31.87
N GLU A 546 6.07 3.10 31.54
CA GLU A 546 5.44 4.30 32.10
C GLU A 546 4.05 4.53 31.48
N ILE A 547 3.89 4.28 30.19
CA ILE A 547 2.60 4.24 29.48
C ILE A 547 1.74 3.12 30.09
N GLN A 548 2.26 1.91 30.25
CA GLN A 548 1.55 0.82 30.92
C GLN A 548 1.17 1.17 32.36
N LYS A 549 1.99 1.93 33.07
CA LYS A 549 1.68 2.41 34.42
C LYS A 549 0.58 3.46 34.43
N LEU A 550 0.60 4.40 33.49
CA LEU A 550 -0.47 5.40 33.30
C LEU A 550 -1.79 4.72 32.89
N TYR A 551 -1.74 3.67 32.09
CA TYR A 551 -2.89 2.83 31.74
C TYR A 551 -3.42 2.07 32.98
N LYS A 552 -2.57 1.65 33.91
CA LYS A 552 -2.98 1.02 35.17
C LYS A 552 -3.54 1.99 36.19
N GLU A 553 -3.18 3.27 36.16
CA GLU A 553 -3.59 4.30 37.14
C GLU A 553 -4.84 5.09 36.74
N ASP A 554 -5.63 4.62 35.75
CA ASP A 554 -6.94 5.20 35.30
C ASP A 554 -6.89 6.69 34.87
N LYS A 555 -5.77 7.14 34.33
CA LYS A 555 -5.59 8.49 33.80
C LYS A 555 -5.87 8.59 32.29
N TYR A 556 -6.81 7.81 31.81
CA TYR A 556 -7.18 7.67 30.39
C TYR A 556 -7.54 8.97 29.68
N THR A 557 -8.34 9.82 30.37
CA THR A 557 -8.77 11.12 29.82
C THR A 557 -7.65 12.15 29.65
N GLN A 558 -6.53 11.95 30.36
CA GLN A 558 -5.31 12.77 30.18
C GLN A 558 -4.33 12.10 29.19
N ALA A 559 -4.31 10.79 29.10
CA ALA A 559 -3.49 10.03 28.17
C ALA A 559 -3.88 10.29 26.70
N ASP A 560 -5.16 10.34 26.35
CA ASP A 560 -5.64 10.67 24.99
C ASP A 560 -5.17 12.05 24.49
N LYS A 561 -4.92 13.01 25.40
CA LYS A 561 -4.36 14.31 25.03
C LYS A 561 -2.82 14.34 25.01
N LEU A 562 -2.17 13.43 25.73
CA LEU A 562 -0.72 13.30 25.82
C LEU A 562 -0.14 12.25 24.87
N ASP A 563 -0.93 11.29 24.43
CA ASP A 563 -0.45 10.07 23.77
C ASP A 563 -0.15 10.21 22.28
N LYS A 564 -0.80 11.14 21.55
CA LYS A 564 -0.52 11.31 20.12
C LYS A 564 0.96 11.60 19.85
N PRO A 565 1.62 12.55 20.51
CA PRO A 565 3.07 12.71 20.40
C PRO A 565 3.86 11.46 20.77
N ARG A 566 3.47 10.74 21.81
CA ARG A 566 4.17 9.52 22.26
C ARG A 566 4.03 8.34 21.31
N VAL A 567 2.84 8.13 20.74
CA VAL A 567 2.61 7.11 19.70
C VAL A 567 3.49 7.39 18.48
N ILE A 568 3.67 8.67 18.13
CA ILE A 568 4.56 9.07 17.04
C ILE A 568 6.01 8.79 17.36
N HIS A 569 6.44 9.03 18.61
CA HIS A 569 7.80 8.70 19.03
C HIS A 569 8.06 7.19 18.98
N ILE A 570 7.07 6.36 19.30
CA ILE A 570 7.15 4.90 19.12
C ILE A 570 7.28 4.56 17.63
N GLY A 571 6.46 5.17 16.77
CA GLY A 571 6.57 5.06 15.32
C GLY A 571 7.92 5.54 14.79
N ALA A 572 8.48 6.62 15.34
CA ALA A 572 9.80 7.12 14.99
C ALA A 572 10.92 6.14 15.38
N ASN A 573 10.80 5.42 16.50
CA ASN A 573 11.77 4.39 16.85
C ASN A 573 11.73 3.17 15.93
N GLN A 574 10.54 2.75 15.48
CA GLN A 574 10.41 1.73 14.43
C GLN A 574 10.98 2.27 13.10
N ALA A 575 10.64 3.50 12.75
CA ALA A 575 11.15 4.15 11.55
C ALA A 575 12.68 4.35 11.58
N LYS A 576 13.30 4.51 12.75
CA LYS A 576 14.76 4.53 12.91
C LYS A 576 15.42 3.24 12.43
N GLU A 577 14.81 2.09 12.70
CA GLU A 577 15.33 0.80 12.22
C GLU A 577 15.12 0.62 10.71
N THR A 578 13.99 1.13 10.20
CA THR A 578 13.62 1.03 8.78
C THR A 578 14.38 2.04 7.91
N PHE A 579 14.61 3.25 8.42
CA PHE A 579 15.28 4.36 7.74
C PHE A 579 16.48 4.90 8.53
N PRO A 580 17.48 4.09 8.81
CA PRO A 580 18.61 4.49 9.66
C PRO A 580 19.38 5.67 9.10
N TYR A 581 19.51 5.77 7.77
CA TYR A 581 20.15 6.92 7.13
C TYR A 581 19.42 8.24 7.41
N LEU A 582 18.09 8.26 7.25
CA LEU A 582 17.28 9.46 7.51
C LEU A 582 17.38 9.88 8.99
N PHE A 583 17.31 8.91 9.89
CA PHE A 583 17.47 9.18 11.31
C PHE A 583 18.85 9.81 11.64
N ASN A 584 19.93 9.25 11.08
CA ASN A 584 21.27 9.80 11.23
C ASN A 584 21.38 11.21 10.64
N LYS A 585 20.76 11.44 9.47
CA LYS A 585 20.72 12.76 8.83
C LYS A 585 19.98 13.80 9.69
N ILE A 586 18.89 13.41 10.34
CA ILE A 586 18.16 14.25 11.32
C ILE A 586 19.09 14.63 12.48
N ALA A 587 19.76 13.63 13.09
CA ALA A 587 20.68 13.87 14.19
C ALA A 587 21.82 14.84 13.78
N ARG A 588 22.39 14.66 12.59
CA ARG A 588 23.42 15.53 12.03
C ARG A 588 22.91 16.94 11.75
N THR A 589 21.67 17.06 11.24
CA THR A 589 21.06 18.38 11.01
C THR A 589 20.94 19.16 12.33
N LEU A 590 20.39 18.54 13.37
CA LEU A 590 20.26 19.17 14.68
C LEU A 590 21.63 19.54 15.27
N GLN A 591 22.65 18.70 15.10
CA GLN A 591 24.01 18.99 15.52
C GLN A 591 24.58 20.19 14.76
N LYS A 592 24.48 20.23 13.42
CA LYS A 592 24.95 21.35 12.59
C LYS A 592 24.29 22.66 12.97
N LEU A 593 22.98 22.65 13.24
CA LEU A 593 22.24 23.84 13.72
C LEU A 593 22.78 24.32 15.07
N LYS A 594 23.06 23.41 16.02
CA LYS A 594 23.66 23.75 17.31
C LYS A 594 25.05 24.34 17.17
N GLU A 595 25.88 23.75 16.30
CA GLU A 595 27.26 24.14 16.08
C GLU A 595 27.41 25.35 15.14
N LYS A 596 26.30 25.85 14.59
CA LYS A 596 26.26 26.86 13.52
C LYS A 596 27.10 26.47 12.32
N ASP A 597 27.10 25.17 12.00
CA ASP A 597 27.83 24.61 10.86
C ASP A 597 26.95 24.72 9.59
N THR A 598 27.37 25.61 8.66
CA THR A 598 26.64 25.86 7.41
C THR A 598 27.08 24.99 6.23
N LEU A 599 28.02 24.04 6.45
CA LEU A 599 28.50 23.16 5.38
C LEU A 599 27.34 22.30 4.82
N PRO A 600 27.18 22.25 3.50
CA PRO A 600 26.08 21.54 2.84
C PRO A 600 26.14 20.04 3.07
N PHE A 601 25.00 19.37 3.01
CA PHE A 601 24.99 17.92 2.87
C PHE A 601 25.48 17.51 1.48
N LEU A 602 26.33 16.48 1.44
CA LEU A 602 26.90 15.96 0.20
C LEU A 602 25.83 15.27 -0.66
N SER A 603 24.91 14.55 -0.01
CA SER A 603 23.87 13.73 -0.66
C SER A 603 22.71 14.52 -1.24
N THR A 604 22.65 15.85 -1.06
CA THR A 604 21.57 16.68 -1.60
C THR A 604 21.56 16.64 -3.11
N PRO A 605 20.43 16.22 -3.77
CA PRO A 605 20.36 16.14 -5.21
C PRO A 605 20.55 17.47 -5.91
N THR A 606 21.18 17.44 -7.09
CA THR A 606 21.31 18.60 -8.01
C THR A 606 20.39 18.48 -9.21
N HIS A 607 19.96 17.25 -9.55
CA HIS A 607 19.10 16.94 -10.69
C HIS A 607 18.00 15.96 -10.28
N GLU A 608 16.84 16.10 -10.92
CA GLU A 608 15.74 15.18 -10.72
C GLU A 608 16.08 13.76 -11.25
N PRO A 609 15.56 12.71 -10.61
CA PRO A 609 14.78 12.74 -9.36
C PRO A 609 15.65 12.90 -8.11
N PHE A 610 16.93 12.48 -8.12
CA PHE A 610 17.84 12.55 -6.98
C PHE A 610 19.32 12.38 -7.36
N TYR A 611 19.68 12.73 -8.58
CA TYR A 611 21.09 12.61 -9.03
C TYR A 611 21.93 13.81 -8.60
N ILE A 612 23.24 13.58 -8.53
CA ILE A 612 24.23 14.57 -8.12
C ILE A 612 25.29 14.70 -9.22
N GLU A 613 25.54 15.93 -9.61
CA GLU A 613 26.63 16.24 -10.54
C GLU A 613 27.99 16.07 -9.87
N ALA A 614 28.95 15.44 -10.57
CA ALA A 614 30.27 15.11 -10.03
C ALA A 614 31.05 16.34 -9.57
N GLU A 615 31.01 17.42 -10.34
CA GLU A 615 31.73 18.65 -10.01
C GLU A 615 31.17 19.29 -8.74
N VAL A 616 29.85 19.32 -8.55
CA VAL A 616 29.22 19.86 -7.34
C VAL A 616 29.58 19.03 -6.09
N LEU A 617 29.66 17.69 -6.22
CA LEU A 617 30.12 16.86 -5.10
C LEU A 617 31.56 17.20 -4.70
N VAL A 618 32.46 17.32 -5.68
CA VAL A 618 33.87 17.64 -5.41
C VAL A 618 34.00 19.05 -4.81
N ASP A 619 33.25 20.03 -5.32
CA ASP A 619 33.26 21.40 -4.75
C ASP A 619 32.79 21.42 -3.28
N LYS A 620 31.76 20.64 -2.93
CA LYS A 620 31.34 20.47 -1.54
C LYS A 620 32.42 19.84 -0.68
N LEU A 621 33.11 18.80 -1.17
CA LEU A 621 34.22 18.17 -0.45
C LEU A 621 35.38 19.14 -0.21
N LEU A 622 35.73 19.95 -1.20
CA LEU A 622 36.77 20.99 -1.04
C LEU A 622 36.37 22.06 0.00
N GLN A 623 35.06 22.40 0.11
CA GLN A 623 34.55 23.28 1.17
C GLN A 623 34.75 22.67 2.56
N TYR A 624 34.50 21.34 2.72
CA TYR A 624 34.78 20.64 3.97
C TYR A 624 36.28 20.72 4.34
N GLU A 625 37.14 20.43 3.38
CA GLU A 625 38.61 20.50 3.60
C GLU A 625 39.10 21.92 3.92
N ALA A 626 38.55 22.94 3.27
CA ALA A 626 38.88 24.35 3.54
C ALA A 626 38.53 24.77 4.97
N GLN A 627 37.52 24.14 5.58
CA GLN A 627 37.14 24.36 6.97
C GLN A 627 37.81 23.37 7.95
N GLY A 628 38.67 22.47 7.47
CA GLY A 628 39.31 21.45 8.29
C GLY A 628 38.34 20.42 8.89
N LYS A 629 37.19 20.20 8.25
CA LYS A 629 36.16 19.26 8.69
C LYS A 629 36.12 18.02 7.80
N ALA A 630 35.89 16.87 8.42
CA ALA A 630 35.63 15.63 7.68
C ALA A 630 34.13 15.51 7.34
N PRO A 631 33.78 15.02 6.15
CA PRO A 631 32.38 14.73 5.83
C PRO A 631 31.88 13.53 6.62
N ASP A 632 30.54 13.47 6.83
CA ASP A 632 29.91 12.29 7.37
C ASP A 632 29.98 11.13 6.35
N LEU A 633 30.41 9.95 6.80
CA LEU A 633 30.63 8.81 5.91
C LEU A 633 29.34 8.31 5.26
N ASP A 634 28.22 8.28 6.00
CA ASP A 634 26.93 7.84 5.44
C ASP A 634 26.42 8.82 4.38
N ASP A 635 26.57 10.12 4.63
CA ASP A 635 26.19 11.17 3.68
C ASP A 635 27.07 11.12 2.41
N LEU A 636 28.37 10.87 2.55
CA LEU A 636 29.28 10.68 1.43
C LEU A 636 28.95 9.44 0.60
N ILE A 637 28.60 8.31 1.25
CA ILE A 637 28.21 7.09 0.55
C ILE A 637 26.94 7.32 -0.26
N VAL A 638 25.92 7.97 0.32
CA VAL A 638 24.69 8.27 -0.42
C VAL A 638 24.93 9.25 -1.55
N ALA A 639 25.82 10.23 -1.35
CA ALA A 639 26.24 11.13 -2.43
C ALA A 639 26.89 10.37 -3.60
N CYS A 640 27.78 9.42 -3.31
CA CYS A 640 28.38 8.56 -4.33
C CYS A 640 27.34 7.66 -5.01
N ASN A 641 26.38 7.11 -4.27
CA ASN A 641 25.29 6.31 -4.83
C ASN A 641 24.41 7.07 -5.82
N ARG A 642 24.31 8.39 -5.67
CA ARG A 642 23.52 9.30 -6.51
C ARG A 642 24.32 9.97 -7.61
N LEU A 643 25.63 9.78 -7.66
CA LEU A 643 26.52 10.49 -8.57
C LEU A 643 26.26 10.12 -10.03
N LEU A 644 26.30 11.12 -10.91
CA LEU A 644 26.30 10.95 -12.36
C LEU A 644 27.72 10.57 -12.83
N PHE A 645 28.16 9.35 -12.48
CA PHE A 645 29.56 8.90 -12.71
C PHE A 645 29.89 8.63 -14.18
N TRP A 646 28.90 8.57 -15.07
CA TRP A 646 29.10 8.45 -16.53
C TRP A 646 29.25 9.80 -17.24
N GLU A 647 28.96 10.91 -16.56
CA GLU A 647 29.08 12.28 -17.10
C GLU A 647 30.10 13.11 -16.31
N VAL A 648 31.22 12.49 -15.98
CA VAL A 648 32.26 13.16 -15.21
C VAL A 648 33.08 14.13 -16.10
N SER A 649 32.92 15.42 -15.86
CA SER A 649 33.68 16.47 -16.58
C SER A 649 35.18 16.42 -16.28
N THR A 650 35.99 16.95 -17.21
CA THR A 650 37.44 17.11 -17.00
C THR A 650 37.69 17.99 -15.76
N ALA A 651 36.92 19.06 -15.60
CA ALA A 651 37.00 19.96 -14.45
C ALA A 651 36.76 19.22 -13.13
N ALA A 652 35.78 18.33 -13.07
CA ALA A 652 35.50 17.51 -11.87
C ALA A 652 36.70 16.61 -11.52
N LYS A 653 37.38 16.02 -12.53
CA LYS A 653 38.57 15.19 -12.33
C LYS A 653 39.76 16.01 -11.84
N GLU A 654 39.99 17.17 -12.42
CA GLU A 654 41.08 18.08 -12.01
C GLU A 654 40.86 18.59 -10.58
N LYS A 655 39.63 18.97 -10.23
CA LYS A 655 39.28 19.36 -8.85
C LYS A 655 39.45 18.18 -7.88
N ALA A 656 39.06 16.96 -8.27
CA ALA A 656 39.21 15.77 -7.44
C ALA A 656 40.67 15.44 -7.10
N GLN A 657 41.65 15.83 -7.95
CA GLN A 657 43.09 15.68 -7.67
C GLN A 657 43.54 16.60 -6.53
N GLN A 658 42.81 17.66 -6.22
CA GLN A 658 43.13 18.60 -5.16
C GLN A 658 42.69 18.11 -3.78
N LEU A 659 41.80 17.12 -3.71
CA LEU A 659 41.35 16.55 -2.46
C LEU A 659 42.50 15.89 -1.68
N LYS A 660 42.54 16.13 -0.37
CA LYS A 660 43.59 15.67 0.56
C LYS A 660 43.09 14.75 1.66
N GLY A 661 41.76 14.71 1.90
CA GLY A 661 41.16 13.88 2.94
C GLY A 661 41.35 12.38 2.68
N ASP A 662 41.21 11.56 3.71
CA ASP A 662 41.37 10.11 3.64
C ASP A 662 40.45 9.43 2.59
N TYR A 663 39.34 10.09 2.25
CA TYR A 663 38.38 9.66 1.21
C TYR A 663 38.87 10.02 -0.22
N ALA A 664 39.86 10.90 -0.37
CA ALA A 664 40.27 11.38 -1.68
C ALA A 664 40.66 10.26 -2.66
N PRO A 665 41.45 9.20 -2.27
CA PRO A 665 41.74 8.11 -3.17
C PRO A 665 40.49 7.36 -3.67
N ALA A 666 39.46 7.23 -2.80
CA ALA A 666 38.24 6.56 -3.16
C ALA A 666 37.43 7.38 -4.17
N ILE A 667 37.32 8.70 -3.97
CA ILE A 667 36.63 9.61 -4.89
C ILE A 667 37.38 9.68 -6.22
N GLN A 668 38.71 9.78 -6.20
CA GLN A 668 39.54 9.79 -7.42
C GLN A 668 39.37 8.47 -8.21
N TYR A 669 39.34 7.33 -7.53
CA TYR A 669 39.03 6.04 -8.16
C TYR A 669 37.64 6.05 -8.80
N TYR A 670 36.63 6.53 -8.08
CA TYR A 670 35.24 6.53 -8.56
C TYR A 670 35.06 7.43 -9.79
N LEU A 671 35.69 8.61 -9.80
CA LEU A 671 35.65 9.57 -10.91
C LEU A 671 36.58 9.20 -12.10
N GLY A 672 37.33 8.12 -12.00
CA GLY A 672 38.22 7.67 -13.07
C GLY A 672 39.49 8.51 -13.22
N VAL A 673 40.00 9.10 -12.13
CA VAL A 673 41.34 9.74 -12.04
C VAL A 673 42.42 8.67 -11.84
N THR A 674 42.09 7.61 -11.11
CA THR A 674 42.95 6.43 -10.89
C THR A 674 42.12 5.15 -10.95
N ASP A 675 42.72 4.02 -11.31
CA ASP A 675 42.10 2.70 -11.32
C ASP A 675 42.54 1.82 -10.13
N LYS A 676 43.33 2.37 -9.22
CA LYS A 676 43.85 1.62 -8.06
C LYS A 676 42.91 1.72 -6.86
N ILE A 677 42.51 0.56 -6.33
CA ILE A 677 41.84 0.46 -5.04
C ILE A 677 42.89 0.52 -3.93
N GLN A 678 42.79 1.53 -3.09
CA GLN A 678 43.67 1.72 -1.92
C GLN A 678 42.87 1.52 -0.66
N LEU A 679 42.83 0.27 -0.15
CA LEU A 679 41.99 -0.06 0.99
C LEU A 679 42.38 0.72 2.25
N ASN A 680 41.37 1.29 2.87
CA ASN A 680 41.40 1.86 4.20
C ASN A 680 40.24 1.21 4.98
N GLU A 681 40.55 0.53 6.08
CA GLU A 681 39.50 -0.16 6.89
C GLU A 681 38.44 0.79 7.44
N ALA A 682 38.79 2.03 7.78
CA ALA A 682 37.84 3.04 8.24
C ALA A 682 36.83 3.45 7.14
N LEU A 683 37.23 3.37 5.87
CA LEU A 683 36.44 3.74 4.70
C LEU A 683 36.02 2.51 3.89
N LEU A 684 36.11 1.32 4.47
CA LEU A 684 35.69 0.08 3.80
C LEU A 684 34.26 0.12 3.25
N PRO A 685 33.26 0.70 3.96
CA PRO A 685 31.93 0.87 3.40
C PRO A 685 31.90 1.69 2.11
N LEU A 686 32.63 2.79 2.07
CA LEU A 686 32.75 3.64 0.88
C LEU A 686 33.40 2.87 -0.28
N TRP A 687 34.54 2.22 -0.04
CA TRP A 687 35.28 1.46 -1.06
C TRP A 687 34.44 0.33 -1.66
N THR A 688 33.77 -0.43 -0.83
CA THR A 688 32.90 -1.53 -1.30
C THR A 688 31.76 -1.03 -2.16
N GLN A 689 31.16 0.09 -1.76
CA GLN A 689 30.02 0.67 -2.46
C GLN A 689 30.44 1.24 -3.83
N ILE A 690 31.46 2.09 -3.88
CA ILE A 690 31.90 2.69 -5.15
C ILE A 690 32.48 1.66 -6.12
N SER A 691 33.16 0.63 -5.62
CA SER A 691 33.67 -0.46 -6.46
C SER A 691 32.51 -1.21 -7.11
N ARG A 692 31.47 -1.56 -6.33
CA ARG A 692 30.28 -2.22 -6.84
C ARG A 692 29.49 -1.37 -7.83
N LEU A 693 29.41 -0.06 -7.62
CA LEU A 693 28.75 0.88 -8.55
C LEU A 693 29.53 1.01 -9.87
N LYS A 694 30.85 1.13 -9.79
CA LYS A 694 31.71 1.27 -10.97
C LYS A 694 31.77 -0.01 -11.79
N HIS A 695 31.87 -1.18 -11.12
CA HIS A 695 31.98 -2.49 -11.72
C HIS A 695 30.98 -3.47 -11.10
N PRO A 696 29.71 -3.38 -11.44
CA PRO A 696 28.63 -4.11 -10.74
C PRO A 696 28.70 -5.63 -10.90
N ASP A 697 29.31 -6.13 -11.96
CA ASP A 697 29.34 -7.54 -12.31
C ASP A 697 30.70 -8.22 -11.99
N GLU A 698 31.66 -7.47 -11.46
CA GLU A 698 32.99 -8.00 -11.12
C GLU A 698 33.04 -8.65 -9.74
N GLU A 699 33.98 -9.62 -9.59
CA GLU A 699 34.34 -10.23 -8.31
C GLU A 699 35.54 -9.48 -7.70
N PHE A 700 35.37 -8.93 -6.49
CA PHE A 700 36.37 -8.14 -5.79
C PHE A 700 37.11 -8.96 -4.74
N LYS A 701 38.08 -9.77 -5.15
CA LYS A 701 38.93 -10.57 -4.24
C LYS A 701 39.67 -9.73 -3.19
N VAL A 702 39.91 -8.47 -3.48
CA VAL A 702 40.58 -7.54 -2.56
C VAL A 702 39.81 -7.37 -1.23
N PHE A 703 38.50 -7.58 -1.21
CA PHE A 703 37.70 -7.48 -0.01
C PHE A 703 37.59 -8.80 0.78
N GLU A 704 38.06 -9.94 0.26
CA GLU A 704 38.00 -11.25 0.92
C GLU A 704 38.76 -11.30 2.25
N ASN A 705 39.82 -10.53 2.37
CA ASN A 705 40.64 -10.47 3.59
C ASN A 705 40.27 -9.31 4.54
N THR A 706 39.13 -8.68 4.32
CA THR A 706 38.62 -7.57 5.12
C THR A 706 37.42 -7.99 5.96
N GLN A 707 36.90 -7.08 6.79
CA GLN A 707 35.66 -7.29 7.53
C GLN A 707 34.42 -7.45 6.62
N ALA A 708 34.51 -7.01 5.36
CA ALA A 708 33.45 -7.18 4.36
C ALA A 708 33.30 -8.60 3.83
N LYS A 709 34.24 -9.52 4.11
CA LYS A 709 34.21 -10.93 3.64
C LYS A 709 32.92 -11.70 3.97
N ASN A 710 32.26 -11.31 5.04
CA ASN A 710 31.01 -11.95 5.49
C ASN A 710 29.76 -11.48 4.72
N ILE A 711 29.91 -10.48 3.87
CA ILE A 711 28.85 -9.96 3.01
C ILE A 711 29.16 -10.42 1.59
N LEU A 712 28.57 -11.55 1.17
CA LEU A 712 28.87 -12.17 -0.12
C LEU A 712 28.65 -11.23 -1.30
N SER A 713 27.65 -10.36 -1.24
CA SER A 713 27.36 -9.39 -2.30
C SER A 713 28.38 -8.25 -2.40
N VAL A 714 29.28 -8.09 -1.44
CA VAL A 714 30.42 -7.16 -1.52
C VAL A 714 31.52 -7.75 -2.38
N VAL A 715 31.89 -9.02 -2.14
CA VAL A 715 32.94 -9.70 -2.87
C VAL A 715 32.46 -10.14 -4.26
N LYS A 716 31.28 -10.76 -4.33
CA LYS A 716 30.66 -11.28 -5.56
C LYS A 716 29.49 -10.41 -6.03
N PRO A 717 29.20 -10.41 -7.33
CA PRO A 717 27.97 -9.77 -7.81
C PRO A 717 26.75 -10.28 -7.06
N PHE A 718 25.78 -9.38 -6.86
CA PHE A 718 24.52 -9.74 -6.25
C PHE A 718 23.74 -10.68 -7.19
N TYR A 719 23.28 -11.83 -6.69
CA TYR A 719 22.47 -12.77 -7.48
C TYR A 719 21.40 -13.44 -6.64
N ILE A 720 20.34 -13.90 -7.32
CA ILE A 720 19.28 -14.75 -6.74
C ILE A 720 19.33 -16.12 -7.43
N ARG A 721 19.35 -17.18 -6.65
CA ARG A 721 19.02 -18.52 -7.10
C ARG A 721 17.53 -18.75 -6.93
N TYR A 722 16.90 -19.41 -7.86
CA TYR A 722 15.48 -19.74 -7.82
C TYR A 722 15.25 -21.13 -8.38
N GLY A 723 14.23 -21.82 -7.85
CA GLY A 723 13.87 -23.16 -8.30
C GLY A 723 12.98 -23.89 -7.31
N TRP A 724 12.61 -25.11 -7.71
CA TRP A 724 11.87 -26.02 -6.85
C TRP A 724 12.78 -26.68 -5.83
N GLU A 725 12.42 -26.63 -4.54
CA GLU A 725 13.13 -27.28 -3.44
C GLU A 725 12.19 -28.15 -2.63
N LYS A 726 12.68 -29.32 -2.21
CA LYS A 726 11.97 -30.20 -1.29
C LYS A 726 12.22 -29.73 0.14
N ARG A 727 11.16 -29.31 0.82
CA ARG A 727 11.20 -28.98 2.25
C ARG A 727 10.56 -30.09 3.06
N THR A 728 11.26 -30.55 4.09
CA THR A 728 10.74 -31.51 5.06
C THR A 728 10.31 -30.73 6.30
N TYR A 729 9.04 -30.78 6.64
CA TYR A 729 8.48 -30.17 7.83
C TYR A 729 8.65 -31.07 9.06
N ALA A 730 8.50 -30.49 10.26
CA ALA A 730 8.73 -31.17 11.53
C ALA A 730 7.94 -32.49 11.74
N LYS A 731 6.87 -32.69 10.96
CA LYS A 731 6.06 -33.93 10.98
C LYS A 731 6.46 -34.96 9.92
N GLY A 732 7.59 -34.78 9.22
CA GLY A 732 8.02 -35.65 8.14
C GLY A 732 7.26 -35.45 6.82
N GLU A 733 6.37 -34.48 6.73
CA GLU A 733 5.72 -34.09 5.49
C GLU A 733 6.74 -33.43 4.57
N VAL A 734 6.84 -33.94 3.32
CA VAL A 734 7.71 -33.33 2.30
C VAL A 734 6.84 -32.58 1.33
N SER A 735 7.04 -31.27 1.21
CA SER A 735 6.45 -30.45 0.15
C SER A 735 7.52 -29.97 -0.83
N GLU A 736 7.13 -29.83 -2.10
CA GLU A 736 7.93 -29.13 -3.10
C GLU A 736 7.47 -27.68 -3.15
N GLU A 737 8.40 -26.74 -2.84
CA GLU A 737 8.14 -25.32 -2.84
C GLU A 737 9.07 -24.62 -3.81
N PHE A 738 8.52 -23.62 -4.54
CA PHE A 738 9.36 -22.74 -5.34
C PHE A 738 9.96 -21.66 -4.45
N THR A 739 11.28 -21.55 -4.48
CA THR A 739 12.02 -20.68 -3.56
C THR A 739 12.94 -19.72 -4.31
N TYR A 740 13.17 -18.56 -3.71
CA TYR A 740 14.17 -17.61 -4.13
C TYR A 740 15.22 -17.46 -3.03
N HIS A 741 16.49 -17.71 -3.36
CA HIS A 741 17.62 -17.55 -2.44
C HIS A 741 18.58 -16.48 -2.93
N CYS A 742 18.76 -15.46 -2.13
CA CYS A 742 19.65 -14.35 -2.38
C CYS A 742 21.02 -14.58 -1.72
N ASN A 743 22.12 -14.29 -2.43
CA ASN A 743 23.47 -14.36 -1.84
C ASN A 743 23.76 -13.22 -0.83
N HIS A 744 22.76 -12.42 -0.56
CA HIS A 744 22.84 -11.27 0.34
C HIS A 744 22.54 -11.61 1.81
N TYR A 745 22.56 -12.91 2.17
CA TYR A 745 22.21 -13.33 3.53
C TYR A 745 23.24 -12.83 4.55
N TYR A 746 22.84 -11.79 5.31
CA TYR A 746 23.60 -11.31 6.45
C TYR A 746 23.17 -12.04 7.71
N LYS A 747 24.02 -12.92 8.26
CA LYS A 747 23.74 -13.52 9.55
C LYS A 747 23.67 -12.42 10.62
N TYR A 748 22.52 -12.27 11.22
CA TYR A 748 22.11 -11.28 12.23
C TYR A 748 23.13 -10.99 13.36
N LYS A 749 24.10 -11.88 13.56
CA LYS A 749 25.10 -11.79 14.65
C LYS A 749 26.17 -10.71 14.49
N ASN A 750 26.32 -10.12 13.30
CA ASN A 750 27.41 -9.17 13.01
C ASN A 750 26.95 -7.71 12.78
N LYS A 751 25.76 -7.30 13.20
CA LYS A 751 25.25 -5.93 13.10
C LYS A 751 26.16 -4.84 13.70
N LYS A 752 27.14 -5.21 14.54
CA LYS A 752 27.94 -4.24 15.30
C LYS A 752 29.16 -3.71 14.56
N SER A 753 29.62 -4.35 13.47
CA SER A 753 30.91 -3.97 12.88
C SER A 753 30.88 -2.84 11.87
N HIS A 754 29.85 -2.74 11.01
CA HIS A 754 29.73 -1.67 10.02
C HIS A 754 28.24 -1.38 9.68
N PRO A 755 27.58 -0.47 10.42
CA PRO A 755 26.17 -0.11 10.15
C PRO A 755 25.94 0.37 8.71
N ALA A 756 26.88 1.12 8.14
CA ALA A 756 26.76 1.64 6.79
C ALA A 756 26.72 0.55 5.71
N LEU A 757 27.51 -0.53 5.85
CA LEU A 757 27.45 -1.68 4.94
C LEU A 757 26.09 -2.38 5.02
N TYR A 758 25.53 -2.46 6.22
CA TYR A 758 24.21 -3.07 6.42
C TYR A 758 23.08 -2.31 5.73
N ASN A 759 23.09 -0.97 5.81
CA ASN A 759 21.99 -0.13 5.31
C ASN A 759 21.81 -0.18 3.80
N TYR A 760 22.88 -0.42 3.03
CA TYR A 760 22.84 -0.35 1.56
C TYR A 760 22.72 -1.72 0.89
N TYR A 761 23.03 -2.79 1.61
CA TYR A 761 23.07 -4.15 1.08
C TYR A 761 21.99 -5.05 1.68
N ASN A 762 21.24 -4.58 2.67
CA ASN A 762 20.26 -5.41 3.35
C ASN A 762 18.87 -5.26 2.72
N ALA A 763 18.48 -6.30 1.99
CA ALA A 763 17.07 -6.56 1.75
C ALA A 763 16.57 -7.36 2.97
N ASN A 764 15.77 -6.76 3.85
CA ASN A 764 15.14 -7.50 4.93
C ASN A 764 14.14 -8.48 4.31
N GLU A 765 14.48 -9.76 4.33
CA GLU A 765 13.55 -10.82 3.97
C GLU A 765 12.39 -10.78 4.99
N GLY A 766 11.18 -10.56 4.51
CA GLY A 766 9.95 -10.75 5.28
C GLY A 766 9.31 -9.51 5.90
N GLU A 767 9.85 -8.31 5.79
CA GLU A 767 9.15 -7.10 6.24
C GLU A 767 8.25 -6.54 5.12
N ARG A 768 6.98 -6.32 5.46
CA ARG A 768 6.03 -5.61 4.59
C ARG A 768 6.50 -4.16 4.43
N THR A 769 7.08 -3.85 3.29
CA THR A 769 7.52 -2.50 2.98
C THR A 769 6.36 -1.69 2.37
N SER A 770 6.13 -0.47 2.86
CA SER A 770 5.20 0.44 2.22
C SER A 770 5.79 0.99 0.90
N ALA A 771 4.94 1.51 0.02
CA ALA A 771 5.39 2.19 -1.20
C ALA A 771 6.40 3.30 -0.95
N GLN A 772 6.11 4.12 0.03
CA GLN A 772 6.96 5.25 0.41
C GLN A 772 8.33 4.78 0.90
N GLU A 773 8.36 3.65 1.57
CA GLU A 773 9.58 3.02 2.05
C GLU A 773 10.43 2.49 0.89
N ALA A 774 9.79 1.83 -0.09
CA ALA A 774 10.46 1.36 -1.29
C ALA A 774 11.06 2.53 -2.09
N GLU A 775 10.27 3.59 -2.29
CA GLU A 775 10.70 4.79 -3.01
C GLU A 775 11.89 5.48 -2.30
N TYR A 776 11.80 5.66 -0.98
CA TYR A 776 12.91 6.24 -0.21
C TYR A 776 14.18 5.38 -0.30
N LYS A 777 14.07 4.06 -0.11
CA LYS A 777 15.21 3.14 -0.22
C LYS A 777 15.82 3.13 -1.62
N LEU A 778 14.99 3.13 -2.67
CA LEU A 778 15.46 3.25 -4.07
C LEU A 778 16.23 4.56 -4.30
N SER A 779 15.81 5.66 -3.67
CA SER A 779 16.50 6.96 -3.79
C SER A 779 17.89 6.98 -3.16
N LEU A 780 18.19 6.09 -2.21
CA LEU A 780 19.49 6.00 -1.55
C LEU A 780 20.55 5.32 -2.43
N ASN A 781 20.11 4.46 -3.38
CA ASN A 781 21.01 3.79 -4.32
C ASN A 781 20.33 3.57 -5.69
N PRO A 782 20.08 4.65 -6.44
CA PRO A 782 19.32 4.58 -7.70
C PRO A 782 20.04 3.80 -8.82
N HIS A 783 21.35 3.62 -8.72
CA HIS A 783 22.13 2.88 -9.70
C HIS A 783 22.17 1.37 -9.44
N TYR A 784 21.71 0.92 -8.27
CA TYR A 784 21.67 -0.48 -7.89
C TYR A 784 20.39 -0.84 -7.13
N PRO A 785 19.21 -0.75 -7.79
CA PRO A 785 17.92 -1.00 -7.15
C PRO A 785 17.66 -2.48 -6.83
N ASP A 786 18.48 -3.39 -7.38
CA ASP A 786 18.26 -4.84 -7.38
C ASP A 786 18.06 -5.43 -5.98
N ALA A 787 18.87 -5.03 -5.01
CA ALA A 787 18.77 -5.56 -3.64
C ALA A 787 17.40 -5.28 -3.00
N ILE A 788 16.83 -4.10 -3.28
CA ILE A 788 15.52 -3.69 -2.77
C ILE A 788 14.41 -4.45 -3.50
N LEU A 789 14.49 -4.53 -4.83
CA LEU A 789 13.50 -5.24 -5.64
C LEU A 789 13.45 -6.74 -5.33
N CYS A 790 14.60 -7.31 -4.96
CA CYS A 790 14.71 -8.72 -4.59
C CYS A 790 14.00 -9.07 -3.28
N ALA A 791 13.91 -8.13 -2.33
CA ALA A 791 13.13 -8.32 -1.12
C ALA A 791 11.64 -8.57 -1.45
N TYR A 792 11.13 -7.92 -2.49
CA TYR A 792 9.74 -8.10 -2.94
C TYR A 792 9.52 -9.44 -3.64
N ILE A 793 10.51 -9.99 -4.36
CA ILE A 793 10.37 -11.34 -4.96
C ILE A 793 10.28 -12.41 -3.87
N ALA A 794 11.10 -12.33 -2.83
CA ALA A 794 11.08 -13.28 -1.72
C ALA A 794 9.71 -13.27 -1.01
N LEU A 795 9.11 -12.09 -0.83
CA LEU A 795 7.76 -11.94 -0.30
C LEU A 795 6.70 -12.55 -1.22
N TRP A 796 6.86 -12.44 -2.54
CA TRP A 796 5.88 -12.90 -3.51
C TRP A 796 5.68 -14.42 -3.49
N ALA A 797 6.72 -15.20 -3.26
CA ALA A 797 6.65 -16.67 -3.20
C ALA A 797 5.76 -17.19 -2.06
N THR A 798 5.51 -16.38 -1.03
CA THR A 798 4.75 -16.74 0.18
C THR A 798 3.32 -16.19 0.22
N MET A 799 2.88 -15.41 -0.78
CA MET A 799 1.74 -14.53 -0.63
C MET A 799 0.71 -14.59 -1.77
N ASN A 800 -0.45 -15.22 -1.49
CA ASN A 800 -1.61 -15.31 -2.39
C ASN A 800 -2.72 -14.25 -2.14
N GLU A 801 -2.47 -13.16 -1.40
CA GLU A 801 -3.52 -12.25 -0.96
C GLU A 801 -3.56 -10.92 -1.73
N ALA A 802 -4.78 -10.41 -1.98
CA ALA A 802 -5.06 -9.26 -2.86
C ALA A 802 -4.41 -7.92 -2.43
N ASP A 803 -4.18 -7.70 -1.13
CA ASP A 803 -3.58 -6.46 -0.60
C ASP A 803 -2.08 -6.37 -0.87
N GLN A 804 -1.45 -7.49 -1.12
CA GLN A 804 -0.01 -7.58 -1.39
C GLN A 804 0.33 -7.24 -2.84
N VAL A 805 -0.65 -7.28 -3.73
CA VAL A 805 -0.52 -6.83 -5.12
C VAL A 805 -0.11 -5.37 -5.21
N ARG A 806 -0.65 -4.55 -4.30
CA ARG A 806 -0.33 -3.13 -4.26
C ARG A 806 1.15 -2.91 -3.91
N ASP A 807 1.68 -3.71 -2.99
CA ASP A 807 3.07 -3.61 -2.57
C ASP A 807 4.05 -3.99 -3.69
N MET A 808 3.71 -4.97 -4.55
CA MET A 808 4.52 -5.33 -5.73
C MET A 808 4.48 -4.26 -6.82
N THR A 809 3.35 -3.57 -6.99
CA THR A 809 3.17 -2.56 -8.05
C THR A 809 3.94 -1.28 -7.75
N LEU A 810 4.02 -0.89 -6.48
CA LEU A 810 4.55 0.40 -6.05
C LEU A 810 6.07 0.57 -6.27
N PRO A 811 6.95 -0.42 -5.99
CA PRO A 811 8.36 -0.31 -6.39
C PRO A 811 8.53 -0.22 -7.90
N LEU A 812 7.67 -0.91 -8.67
CA LEU A 812 7.71 -0.88 -10.12
C LEU A 812 7.29 0.50 -10.66
N GLU A 813 6.28 1.14 -10.08
CA GLU A 813 5.90 2.51 -10.38
C GLU A 813 7.06 3.49 -10.14
N ALA A 814 7.79 3.33 -9.02
CA ALA A 814 8.96 4.15 -8.71
C ALA A 814 10.11 3.91 -9.69
N VAL A 815 10.38 2.64 -10.05
CA VAL A 815 11.40 2.29 -11.04
C VAL A 815 11.10 2.91 -12.40
N LEU A 816 9.84 2.87 -12.84
CA LEU A 816 9.39 3.51 -14.08
C LEU A 816 9.46 5.04 -14.01
N ARG A 817 8.87 5.63 -12.96
CA ARG A 817 8.82 7.09 -12.76
C ARG A 817 10.21 7.72 -12.78
N TYR A 818 11.16 7.09 -12.11
CA TYR A 818 12.53 7.57 -11.99
C TYR A 818 13.47 7.02 -13.06
N ASN A 819 12.95 6.23 -13.99
CA ASN A 819 13.71 5.60 -15.08
C ASN A 819 14.97 4.88 -14.55
N LEU A 820 14.80 4.13 -13.45
CA LEU A 820 15.90 3.38 -12.85
C LEU A 820 16.23 2.15 -13.71
N ARG A 821 17.53 1.84 -13.82
CA ARG A 821 17.99 0.65 -14.53
C ARG A 821 18.19 -0.49 -13.55
N VAL A 822 17.53 -1.62 -13.83
CA VAL A 822 17.74 -2.86 -13.09
C VAL A 822 18.87 -3.70 -13.74
N ARG A 823 19.45 -4.58 -12.93
CA ARG A 823 20.50 -5.51 -13.37
C ARG A 823 20.02 -6.95 -13.21
N HIS A 824 20.95 -7.90 -13.10
CA HIS A 824 20.67 -9.34 -13.08
C HIS A 824 19.46 -9.73 -12.23
N SER A 825 19.44 -9.34 -10.95
CA SER A 825 18.42 -9.76 -10.01
C SER A 825 17.14 -8.92 -10.10
N GLY A 826 17.26 -7.66 -10.48
CA GLY A 826 16.12 -6.81 -10.76
C GLY A 826 15.28 -7.31 -11.94
N TRP A 827 15.93 -7.97 -12.93
CA TRP A 827 15.20 -8.59 -14.04
C TRP A 827 14.29 -9.73 -13.61
N LEU A 828 14.65 -10.45 -12.52
CA LEU A 828 13.77 -11.48 -11.97
C LEU A 828 12.50 -10.84 -11.39
N TYR A 829 12.64 -9.70 -10.71
CA TYR A 829 11.50 -8.94 -10.21
C TYR A 829 10.60 -8.44 -11.35
N ILE A 830 11.18 -7.85 -12.38
CA ILE A 830 10.43 -7.41 -13.58
C ILE A 830 9.71 -8.58 -14.25
N GLY A 831 10.39 -9.74 -14.41
CA GLY A 831 9.79 -10.93 -14.98
C GLY A 831 8.66 -11.53 -14.13
N ALA A 832 8.80 -11.50 -12.80
CA ALA A 832 7.74 -11.90 -11.88
C ALA A 832 6.52 -10.98 -12.00
N CYS A 833 6.73 -9.65 -12.08
CA CYS A 833 5.66 -8.68 -12.31
C CYS A 833 5.00 -8.84 -13.70
N LEU A 834 5.77 -9.15 -14.73
CA LEU A 834 5.26 -9.36 -16.10
C LEU A 834 4.30 -10.55 -16.20
N LEU A 835 4.51 -11.56 -15.37
CA LEU A 835 3.67 -12.77 -15.30
C LEU A 835 2.77 -12.81 -14.06
N PHE A 836 2.63 -11.70 -13.35
CA PHE A 836 1.85 -11.62 -12.12
C PHE A 836 0.34 -11.80 -12.36
N GLU A 837 -0.41 -12.17 -11.32
CA GLU A 837 -1.85 -12.40 -11.43
C GLU A 837 -2.63 -11.13 -11.83
N LYS A 838 -2.23 -9.98 -11.31
CA LYS A 838 -2.94 -8.73 -11.55
C LYS A 838 -2.42 -7.98 -12.77
N ARG A 839 -3.36 -7.56 -13.59
CA ARG A 839 -3.08 -6.87 -14.84
C ARG A 839 -2.29 -5.57 -14.68
N PRO A 840 -2.55 -4.69 -13.68
CA PRO A 840 -1.78 -3.45 -13.53
C PRO A 840 -0.27 -3.68 -13.40
N SER A 841 0.16 -4.69 -12.61
CA SER A 841 1.58 -5.03 -12.50
C SER A 841 2.17 -5.52 -13.84
N ARG A 842 1.38 -6.31 -14.61
CA ARG A 842 1.81 -6.77 -15.95
C ARG A 842 1.94 -5.62 -16.93
N ASP A 843 1.04 -4.65 -16.87
CA ASP A 843 1.05 -3.48 -17.77
C ASP A 843 2.26 -2.59 -17.49
N LEU A 844 2.58 -2.31 -16.22
CA LEU A 844 3.78 -1.56 -15.84
C LEU A 844 5.08 -2.31 -16.18
N ALA A 845 5.13 -3.62 -15.93
CA ALA A 845 6.29 -4.44 -16.28
C ALA A 845 6.49 -4.50 -17.81
N TYR A 846 5.41 -4.58 -18.59
CA TYR A 846 5.45 -4.50 -20.04
C TYR A 846 6.04 -3.16 -20.49
N GLU A 847 5.57 -2.05 -19.95
CA GLU A 847 6.09 -0.71 -20.23
C GLU A 847 7.59 -0.64 -19.93
N TYR A 848 8.02 -1.13 -18.77
CA TYR A 848 9.43 -1.15 -18.40
C TYR A 848 10.28 -1.98 -19.39
N VAL A 849 9.80 -3.17 -19.79
CA VAL A 849 10.49 -4.02 -20.78
C VAL A 849 10.62 -3.31 -22.13
N CYS A 850 9.55 -2.66 -22.59
CA CYS A 850 9.59 -1.86 -23.84
C CYS A 850 10.62 -0.72 -23.75
N GLN A 851 10.67 0.00 -22.63
CA GLN A 851 11.65 1.07 -22.41
C GLN A 851 13.07 0.52 -22.36
N ALA A 852 13.31 -0.61 -21.71
CA ALA A 852 14.60 -1.24 -21.58
C ALA A 852 15.14 -1.76 -22.93
N ILE A 853 14.27 -2.37 -23.76
CA ILE A 853 14.58 -2.77 -25.14
C ILE A 853 14.96 -1.55 -25.98
N ALA A 854 14.20 -0.47 -25.86
CA ALA A 854 14.49 0.76 -26.57
C ALA A 854 15.82 1.40 -26.15
N ARG A 855 16.24 1.24 -24.90
CA ARG A 855 17.55 1.67 -24.39
C ARG A 855 18.71 0.71 -24.76
N GLY A 856 18.43 -0.43 -25.40
CA GLY A 856 19.43 -1.43 -25.75
C GLY A 856 20.03 -2.18 -24.54
N GLU A 857 19.26 -2.34 -23.46
CA GLU A 857 19.75 -3.04 -22.26
C GLU A 857 19.87 -4.55 -22.50
N ASP A 858 20.82 -5.20 -21.80
CA ASP A 858 20.95 -6.66 -21.83
C ASP A 858 19.82 -7.33 -21.03
N LEU A 859 18.95 -8.04 -21.74
CA LEU A 859 17.79 -8.73 -21.18
C LEU A 859 18.02 -10.26 -21.02
N THR A 860 19.26 -10.73 -21.11
CA THR A 860 19.58 -12.17 -21.06
C THR A 860 19.04 -12.81 -19.79
N HIS A 861 19.19 -12.15 -18.64
CA HIS A 861 18.68 -12.66 -17.37
C HIS A 861 17.15 -12.72 -17.33
N LEU A 862 16.46 -11.73 -17.87
CA LEU A 862 15.01 -11.72 -17.99
C LEU A 862 14.50 -12.84 -18.89
N LYS A 863 15.09 -12.99 -20.07
CA LYS A 863 14.74 -14.05 -21.04
C LYS A 863 14.91 -15.44 -20.43
N THR A 864 16.04 -15.67 -19.77
CA THR A 864 16.33 -16.94 -19.09
C THR A 864 15.36 -17.23 -17.95
N TYR A 865 15.05 -16.22 -17.14
CA TYR A 865 14.08 -16.35 -16.05
C TYR A 865 12.70 -16.71 -16.57
N LEU A 866 12.17 -15.94 -17.53
CA LEU A 866 10.85 -16.17 -18.13
C LEU A 866 10.77 -17.59 -18.74
N ALA A 867 11.76 -17.97 -19.53
CA ALA A 867 11.82 -19.28 -20.16
C ALA A 867 11.73 -20.43 -19.12
N ARG A 868 12.51 -20.35 -18.04
CA ARG A 868 12.55 -21.37 -17.00
C ARG A 868 11.26 -21.45 -16.18
N VAL A 869 10.72 -20.31 -15.68
CA VAL A 869 9.52 -20.34 -14.84
C VAL A 869 8.28 -20.80 -15.60
N LEU A 870 8.24 -20.58 -16.93
CA LEU A 870 7.21 -21.09 -17.83
C LEU A 870 7.41 -22.60 -18.08
N ALA A 871 8.66 -23.04 -18.33
CA ALA A 871 8.98 -24.43 -18.56
C ALA A 871 8.75 -25.32 -17.32
N TRP A 872 8.95 -24.77 -16.15
CA TRP A 872 8.72 -25.43 -14.86
C TRP A 872 7.27 -25.41 -14.38
N ASP A 873 6.33 -24.92 -15.18
CA ASP A 873 4.90 -24.73 -14.85
C ASP A 873 4.66 -23.94 -13.55
N TYR A 874 5.66 -23.09 -13.17
CA TYR A 874 5.55 -22.25 -11.98
C TYR A 874 4.69 -21.02 -12.24
N LEU A 875 4.89 -20.34 -13.37
CA LEU A 875 4.07 -19.22 -13.79
C LEU A 875 3.25 -19.58 -15.05
N PRO A 876 1.97 -19.12 -15.11
CA PRO A 876 1.04 -19.55 -16.15
C PRO A 876 1.41 -19.03 -17.55
N ILE A 877 1.59 -19.94 -18.51
CA ILE A 877 1.81 -19.64 -19.93
C ILE A 877 0.79 -18.64 -20.53
N PRO A 878 -0.53 -18.69 -20.21
CA PRO A 878 -1.49 -17.73 -20.76
C PRO A 878 -1.15 -16.26 -20.50
N ARG A 879 -0.46 -15.95 -19.41
CA ARG A 879 -0.03 -14.57 -19.10
C ARG A 879 1.09 -14.10 -20.02
N PHE A 880 1.98 -15.01 -20.41
CA PHE A 880 3.01 -14.71 -21.39
C PHE A 880 2.44 -14.62 -22.81
N ILE A 881 1.44 -15.42 -23.15
CA ILE A 881 0.69 -15.29 -24.40
C ILE A 881 0.02 -13.91 -24.47
N GLU A 882 -0.58 -13.41 -23.39
CA GLU A 882 -1.14 -12.05 -23.33
C GLU A 882 -0.08 -10.97 -23.63
N PHE A 883 1.18 -11.18 -23.20
CA PHE A 883 2.29 -10.30 -23.55
C PHE A 883 2.60 -10.35 -25.04
N LEU A 884 2.63 -11.55 -25.66
CA LEU A 884 2.90 -11.73 -27.09
C LEU A 884 1.79 -11.18 -27.98
N ASP A 885 0.54 -11.29 -27.56
CA ASP A 885 -0.66 -10.86 -28.33
C ASP A 885 -0.85 -9.33 -28.36
N ARG A 886 -0.03 -8.56 -27.62
CA ARG A 886 -0.08 -7.09 -27.66
C ARG A 886 0.42 -6.56 -29.02
N PRO A 887 0.04 -5.34 -29.42
CA PRO A 887 0.58 -4.69 -30.62
C PRO A 887 2.05 -4.29 -30.39
N ASN A 888 2.91 -5.28 -30.36
CA ASN A 888 4.32 -5.13 -30.01
C ASN A 888 5.15 -4.50 -31.14
N PRO A 889 6.05 -3.56 -30.85
CA PRO A 889 7.10 -3.13 -31.76
C PRO A 889 8.00 -4.31 -32.21
N PRO A 890 8.66 -4.24 -33.38
CA PRO A 890 9.49 -5.33 -33.91
C PRO A 890 10.54 -5.85 -32.92
N ALA A 891 11.21 -4.97 -32.19
CA ALA A 891 12.22 -5.35 -31.19
C ALA A 891 11.60 -6.10 -29.98
N VAL A 892 10.39 -5.76 -29.55
CA VAL A 892 9.66 -6.46 -28.47
C VAL A 892 9.15 -7.82 -28.98
N LYS A 893 8.75 -7.92 -30.27
CA LYS A 893 8.43 -9.22 -30.89
C LYS A 893 9.65 -10.12 -30.95
N ALA A 894 10.81 -9.59 -31.33
CA ALA A 894 12.07 -10.34 -31.33
C ALA A 894 12.41 -10.85 -29.93
N PHE A 895 12.32 -10.01 -28.91
CA PHE A 895 12.47 -10.43 -27.50
C PHE A 895 11.50 -11.56 -27.12
N GLY A 896 10.24 -11.44 -27.47
CA GLY A 896 9.23 -12.49 -27.22
C GLY A 896 9.58 -13.81 -27.89
N LYS A 897 10.04 -13.77 -29.14
CA LYS A 897 10.52 -14.94 -29.90
C LYS A 897 11.69 -15.64 -29.20
N GLU A 898 12.72 -14.89 -28.81
CA GLU A 898 13.89 -15.42 -28.13
C GLU A 898 13.51 -16.09 -26.78
N VAL A 899 12.55 -15.51 -26.03
CA VAL A 899 12.04 -16.13 -24.80
C VAL A 899 11.36 -17.48 -25.10
N VAL A 900 10.57 -17.57 -26.18
CA VAL A 900 9.91 -18.84 -26.55
C VAL A 900 10.92 -19.88 -27.04
N GLU A 901 11.93 -19.49 -27.79
CA GLU A 901 13.01 -20.38 -28.23
C GLU A 901 13.75 -20.99 -27.01
N LEU A 902 14.13 -20.15 -26.04
CA LEU A 902 14.73 -20.61 -24.78
C LEU A 902 13.78 -21.49 -23.96
N TYR A 903 12.49 -21.16 -23.93
CA TYR A 903 11.46 -21.97 -23.28
C TYR A 903 11.38 -23.36 -23.89
N LEU A 904 11.40 -23.49 -25.23
CA LEU A 904 11.35 -24.76 -25.90
C LEU A 904 12.60 -25.62 -25.61
N GLU A 905 13.76 -25.02 -25.41
CA GLU A 905 14.97 -25.70 -24.96
C GLU A 905 14.87 -26.19 -23.50
N GLU A 906 14.34 -25.34 -22.61
CA GLU A 906 14.16 -25.71 -21.19
C GLU A 906 13.09 -26.78 -20.98
N VAL A 907 12.02 -26.78 -21.76
CA VAL A 907 10.96 -27.80 -21.70
C VAL A 907 11.49 -29.19 -22.07
N LYS A 908 12.45 -29.30 -23.00
CA LYS A 908 13.08 -30.60 -23.35
C LYS A 908 13.78 -31.27 -22.16
N LYS A 909 14.11 -30.51 -21.13
CA LYS A 909 14.76 -30.97 -19.89
C LYS A 909 13.76 -31.39 -18.81
N GLN A 910 12.45 -31.26 -19.07
CA GLN A 910 11.39 -31.57 -18.10
C GLN A 910 10.74 -32.91 -18.45
N ASP A 911 10.41 -33.68 -17.42
CA ASP A 911 9.69 -34.96 -17.59
C ASP A 911 8.22 -34.77 -18.00
N LYS A 912 7.66 -33.61 -17.69
CA LYS A 912 6.24 -33.28 -17.92
C LYS A 912 6.09 -31.93 -18.64
N LEU A 913 5.27 -31.91 -19.68
CA LEU A 913 4.96 -30.65 -20.39
C LEU A 913 4.09 -29.72 -19.55
N PRO A 914 4.42 -28.44 -19.49
CA PRO A 914 3.61 -27.42 -18.80
C PRO A 914 2.20 -27.29 -19.40
N ARG A 915 1.26 -26.81 -18.61
CA ARG A 915 -0.11 -26.50 -19.11
C ARG A 915 -0.04 -25.43 -20.20
N ASN A 916 -0.82 -25.64 -21.28
CA ASN A 916 -0.86 -24.74 -22.46
C ASN A 916 0.44 -24.72 -23.30
N HIS A 917 1.37 -25.64 -23.12
CA HIS A 917 2.58 -25.77 -23.94
C HIS A 917 2.28 -25.73 -25.44
N LYS A 918 1.30 -26.54 -25.92
CA LYS A 918 0.93 -26.59 -27.34
C LYS A 918 0.54 -25.22 -27.92
N LYS A 919 -0.20 -24.43 -27.14
CA LYS A 919 -0.63 -23.08 -27.57
C LYS A 919 0.54 -22.13 -27.73
N LEU A 920 1.50 -22.15 -26.79
CA LEU A 920 2.69 -21.30 -26.87
C LEU A 920 3.61 -21.74 -28.03
N ALA A 921 3.81 -23.05 -28.21
CA ALA A 921 4.64 -23.59 -29.30
C ALA A 921 4.05 -23.29 -30.70
N GLN A 922 2.72 -23.27 -30.85
CA GLN A 922 2.06 -22.91 -32.11
C GLN A 922 2.23 -21.45 -32.50
N LEU A 923 2.26 -20.53 -31.53
CA LEU A 923 2.45 -19.10 -31.78
C LEU A 923 3.80 -18.79 -32.44
N VAL A 924 4.84 -19.58 -32.16
CA VAL A 924 6.14 -19.43 -32.82
C VAL A 924 6.04 -19.66 -34.34
N ASN A 925 5.26 -20.67 -34.72
CA ASN A 925 5.12 -21.04 -36.14
C ASN A 925 4.17 -20.10 -36.93
N GLN A 926 3.29 -19.38 -36.24
CA GLN A 926 2.26 -18.54 -36.90
C GLN A 926 2.57 -17.03 -36.86
N SER A 927 3.19 -16.54 -35.80
CA SER A 927 3.37 -15.10 -35.57
C SER A 927 4.75 -14.57 -35.94
N PHE A 928 5.71 -15.46 -36.21
CA PHE A 928 7.10 -15.12 -36.50
C PHE A 928 7.59 -15.59 -37.87
N SER A 929 6.69 -16.26 -38.67
CA SER A 929 6.86 -16.49 -40.12
C SER A 929 6.33 -15.25 -40.88
#